data_9aa10387ac1d3955d91452f46a84377f
#
_entry.id   9aa10387ac1d3955d91452f46a84377f
#
_cell.length_a   1.000
_cell.length_b   1.000
_cell.length_c   1.000
_cell.angle_alpha   90.00
_cell.angle_beta   90.00
_cell.angle_gamma   90.00
#
_symmetry.space_group_name_H-M   'P 1'
#
loop_
_entity.id
_entity.type
_entity.pdbx_description
1 polymer ?
#
loop_
_entity_poly.entity_id
_entity_poly.type
_entity_poly.pdbx_seq_one_letter_code
_entity_poly.pdbx_strand_id
1 'polypeptide(L)'
;MLHKVEMDLGGRKLSMETGLLAKQSSGAVLVRYGDTVVFSAVSYNRYAKSSEADYFPMTVDYREQTYAGGKIPGGFFKREGRPREKEILGSRMIDRPLRPLFPESFRKNLQINSYLLSSDLENEGEILGIMSASAGLAISEMPFSGPVGAVRIGHIDGKFIVNPTITQLETSAMNFVVCGKKDQIIMLEGEAREISNELFLQAMEIAQVEIRKVVELQEELVKQAGLPKFVVTEQLYPEGMEAAVKEKALPDVLKLNVMSPKLVRSMAIQEMQSRIATELHGKYPDCERKVGEIMDDLMSADTRARIFRDRIRSDGRKPEDIRPIATEVGLLPRTHGSALFTRGETQALVVATLGTKSDEQIVDGIEREDKKSFMLHYNFPGFSVGEVKGSRGPSRREIGHGALAERSIEQVLPKDANFPYTIRVVSDILESNGSSSMATVCGASMALMDAGVPIKSPVAGVAMGLVKEGDKYEILTDILGAEDHFGDMDLKLAGTRVGITGAQMDLKVAGLEHKLMAEAIERATQARIKILDIMEGVLAKPRDSISQYAPRIVMFMIPKEKIGAVIGPGGKNIRKILEATGTEIDIEDDGSVHVSGTVPDMVEKAVAWVKSMVEEAEVGKIYDGEVTRIMNFGAFVEILPGKEGLVHISELSDERVGRVEDVVKIGDRIKVKCTEIDDMGRVNLSKRMADNPNAERRAEPRREARPRSGGDRRNGRPPYRR
;
A
#
# COMPACT_ATOMS: atom_id res chain seq x y z
N MET A 1 -7.87 -21.08 -36.42
CA MET A 1 -8.98 -21.85 -35.83
C MET A 1 -9.12 -21.42 -34.40
N LEU A 2 -10.32 -21.34 -33.84
CA LEU A 2 -10.50 -21.06 -32.41
C LEU A 2 -10.23 -22.34 -31.62
N HIS A 3 -9.41 -22.24 -30.60
CA HIS A 3 -9.14 -23.31 -29.64
C HIS A 3 -9.50 -22.84 -28.25
N LYS A 4 -10.14 -23.73 -27.47
CA LYS A 4 -10.62 -23.42 -26.13
C LYS A 4 -10.42 -24.60 -25.19
N VAL A 5 -9.92 -24.32 -23.98
CA VAL A 5 -9.82 -25.27 -22.88
C VAL A 5 -10.46 -24.65 -21.64
N GLU A 6 -11.00 -25.49 -20.76
CA GLU A 6 -11.66 -25.01 -19.54
C GLU A 6 -11.61 -26.01 -18.39
N MET A 7 -11.65 -25.50 -17.16
CA MET A 7 -11.66 -26.29 -15.93
C MET A 7 -12.38 -25.54 -14.81
N ASP A 8 -12.67 -26.22 -13.71
CA ASP A 8 -13.03 -25.58 -12.44
C ASP A 8 -11.77 -25.27 -11.62
N LEU A 9 -11.66 -24.06 -11.09
CA LEU A 9 -10.58 -23.59 -10.22
C LEU A 9 -11.21 -22.86 -9.01
N GLY A 10 -11.04 -23.39 -7.83
CA GLY A 10 -11.59 -22.78 -6.61
C GLY A 10 -13.12 -22.61 -6.65
N GLY A 11 -13.86 -23.52 -7.32
CA GLY A 11 -15.31 -23.49 -7.45
C GLY A 11 -15.85 -22.53 -8.51
N ARG A 12 -14.99 -21.98 -9.38
CA ARG A 12 -15.35 -21.10 -10.49
C ARG A 12 -14.71 -21.57 -11.78
N LYS A 13 -15.41 -21.31 -12.90
CA LYS A 13 -14.95 -21.73 -14.22
C LYS A 13 -13.80 -20.85 -14.72
N LEU A 14 -12.65 -21.47 -15.00
CA LEU A 14 -11.52 -20.89 -15.70
C LEU A 14 -11.54 -21.38 -17.15
N SER A 15 -11.43 -20.48 -18.13
CA SER A 15 -11.26 -20.85 -19.54
C SER A 15 -10.15 -20.06 -20.22
N MET A 16 -9.46 -20.71 -21.17
CA MET A 16 -8.40 -20.11 -21.98
C MET A 16 -8.73 -20.32 -23.46
N GLU A 17 -8.64 -19.25 -24.26
CA GLU A 17 -9.00 -19.26 -25.70
C GLU A 17 -7.88 -18.61 -26.51
N THR A 18 -7.60 -19.18 -27.69
CA THR A 18 -6.66 -18.63 -28.67
C THR A 18 -7.16 -18.77 -30.11
N GLY A 19 -6.57 -18.01 -31.03
CA GLY A 19 -6.85 -18.08 -32.48
C GLY A 19 -7.92 -17.09 -32.99
N LEU A 20 -8.58 -16.32 -32.09
CA LEU A 20 -9.56 -15.29 -32.48
C LEU A 20 -8.92 -13.91 -32.58
N LEU A 21 -8.18 -13.49 -31.54
CA LEU A 21 -7.64 -12.14 -31.36
C LEU A 21 -6.17 -12.07 -31.76
N ALA A 22 -5.69 -10.86 -32.11
CA ALA A 22 -4.31 -10.49 -32.35
C ALA A 22 -3.47 -11.50 -33.13
N LYS A 23 -3.97 -11.95 -34.30
CA LYS A 23 -3.36 -12.98 -35.14
C LYS A 23 -1.99 -12.64 -35.71
N GLN A 24 -1.52 -11.41 -35.56
CA GLN A 24 -0.18 -10.98 -35.98
C GLN A 24 0.88 -11.12 -34.85
N SER A 25 0.43 -11.32 -33.60
CA SER A 25 1.34 -11.62 -32.48
C SER A 25 1.89 -13.06 -32.59
N SER A 26 2.99 -13.33 -31.92
CA SER A 26 3.58 -14.68 -31.87
C SER A 26 2.74 -15.64 -31.01
N GLY A 27 2.01 -15.13 -30.04
CA GLY A 27 1.05 -15.86 -29.22
C GLY A 27 0.04 -14.89 -28.60
N ALA A 28 -1.23 -15.27 -28.60
CA ALA A 28 -2.29 -14.45 -28.02
C ALA A 28 -3.33 -15.34 -27.34
N VAL A 29 -3.62 -15.07 -26.09
CA VAL A 29 -4.55 -15.86 -25.28
C VAL A 29 -5.50 -14.94 -24.52
N LEU A 30 -6.78 -15.28 -24.52
CA LEU A 30 -7.83 -14.71 -23.70
C LEU A 30 -8.10 -15.67 -22.54
N VAL A 31 -8.01 -15.20 -21.32
CA VAL A 31 -8.35 -15.96 -20.11
C VAL A 31 -9.57 -15.33 -19.46
N ARG A 32 -10.54 -16.19 -19.11
CA ARG A 32 -11.76 -15.78 -18.40
C ARG A 32 -11.90 -16.56 -17.11
N TYR A 33 -12.24 -15.86 -16.04
CA TYR A 33 -12.57 -16.41 -14.73
C TYR A 33 -13.75 -15.64 -14.13
N GLY A 34 -14.91 -16.30 -14.02
CA GLY A 34 -16.16 -15.56 -13.85
C GLY A 34 -16.42 -14.66 -15.07
N ASP A 35 -16.78 -13.41 -14.83
CA ASP A 35 -16.91 -12.38 -15.87
C ASP A 35 -15.68 -11.48 -15.99
N THR A 36 -14.62 -11.73 -15.20
CA THR A 36 -13.33 -11.11 -15.38
C THR A 36 -12.56 -11.73 -16.53
N VAL A 37 -12.09 -10.90 -17.47
CA VAL A 37 -11.46 -11.32 -18.72
C VAL A 37 -10.15 -10.56 -18.92
N VAL A 38 -9.06 -11.30 -19.06
CA VAL A 38 -7.74 -10.76 -19.38
C VAL A 38 -7.25 -11.34 -20.69
N PHE A 39 -6.73 -10.47 -21.52
CA PHE A 39 -6.13 -10.79 -22.81
C PHE A 39 -4.63 -10.48 -22.76
N SER A 40 -3.79 -11.42 -23.21
CA SER A 40 -2.37 -11.17 -23.39
C SER A 40 -1.94 -11.48 -24.83
N ALA A 41 -1.13 -10.56 -25.38
CA ALA A 41 -0.46 -10.73 -26.66
C ALA A 41 1.06 -10.67 -26.47
N VAL A 42 1.76 -11.63 -27.05
CA VAL A 42 3.21 -11.78 -26.97
C VAL A 42 3.83 -11.55 -28.33
N SER A 43 4.82 -10.66 -28.39
CA SER A 43 5.50 -10.34 -29.65
C SER A 43 7.01 -10.19 -29.40
N TYR A 44 7.82 -10.64 -30.36
CA TYR A 44 9.26 -10.41 -30.31
C TYR A 44 9.76 -9.91 -31.68
N ASN A 45 10.91 -9.27 -31.68
CA ASN A 45 11.50 -8.79 -32.92
C ASN A 45 12.17 -9.95 -33.67
N ARG A 46 11.40 -10.58 -34.55
CA ARG A 46 11.77 -11.81 -35.27
C ARG A 46 13.01 -11.66 -36.16
N TYR A 47 13.15 -10.49 -36.80
CA TYR A 47 14.20 -10.23 -37.80
C TYR A 47 15.38 -9.43 -37.28
N ALA A 48 15.30 -8.86 -36.06
CA ALA A 48 16.43 -8.17 -35.48
C ALA A 48 17.53 -9.14 -35.04
N LYS A 49 18.78 -8.67 -35.11
CA LYS A 49 19.90 -9.32 -34.41
C LYS A 49 19.58 -9.34 -32.92
N SER A 50 20.19 -10.25 -32.17
CA SER A 50 20.15 -10.24 -30.72
C SER A 50 20.56 -8.87 -30.17
N SER A 51 19.91 -8.43 -29.08
CA SER A 51 20.26 -7.19 -28.41
C SER A 51 21.69 -7.27 -27.90
N GLU A 52 22.42 -6.15 -27.97
CA GLU A 52 23.72 -6.00 -27.33
C GLU A 52 23.61 -5.77 -25.82
N ALA A 53 22.39 -5.75 -25.26
CA ALA A 53 22.18 -5.63 -23.81
C ALA A 53 22.79 -6.81 -23.04
N ASP A 54 23.27 -6.54 -21.86
CA ASP A 54 23.80 -7.54 -20.91
C ASP A 54 22.69 -8.33 -20.18
N TYR A 55 21.43 -7.97 -20.42
CA TYR A 55 20.24 -8.61 -19.85
C TYR A 55 19.26 -9.02 -20.94
N PHE A 56 18.33 -9.91 -20.59
CA PHE A 56 17.21 -10.28 -21.46
C PHE A 56 16.22 -9.12 -21.59
N PRO A 57 16.09 -8.52 -22.80
CA PRO A 57 15.26 -7.33 -22.99
C PRO A 57 13.78 -7.69 -23.13
N MET A 58 13.17 -8.17 -22.06
CA MET A 58 11.75 -8.45 -21.94
C MET A 58 11.03 -7.27 -21.30
N THR A 59 9.97 -6.79 -21.93
CA THR A 59 9.07 -5.77 -21.39
C THR A 59 7.68 -6.37 -21.20
N VAL A 60 7.13 -6.19 -20.00
CA VAL A 60 5.76 -6.59 -19.67
C VAL A 60 4.96 -5.34 -19.32
N ASP A 61 3.81 -5.17 -19.97
CA ASP A 61 2.86 -4.09 -19.72
C ASP A 61 1.48 -4.69 -19.41
N TYR A 62 1.07 -4.57 -18.14
CA TYR A 62 -0.28 -4.88 -17.70
C TYR A 62 -1.07 -3.59 -17.59
N ARG A 63 -2.26 -3.56 -18.18
CA ARG A 63 -3.16 -2.39 -18.20
C ARG A 63 -4.58 -2.79 -17.84
N GLU A 64 -5.19 -2.03 -16.97
CA GLU A 64 -6.60 -2.13 -16.65
C GLU A 64 -7.37 -1.07 -17.43
N GLN A 65 -8.10 -1.53 -18.45
CA GLN A 65 -8.93 -0.64 -19.27
C GLN A 65 -10.14 -0.16 -18.45
N THR A 66 -10.35 1.12 -18.34
CA THR A 66 -11.41 1.71 -17.50
C THR A 66 -12.81 1.21 -17.91
N TYR A 67 -13.01 0.94 -19.21
CA TYR A 67 -14.25 0.35 -19.72
C TYR A 67 -14.50 -1.09 -19.21
N ALA A 68 -13.48 -1.80 -18.71
CA ALA A 68 -13.65 -3.13 -18.15
C ALA A 68 -14.58 -3.14 -16.94
N GLY A 69 -14.59 -2.07 -16.14
CA GLY A 69 -15.55 -1.83 -15.06
C GLY A 69 -16.73 -0.95 -15.45
N GLY A 70 -16.97 -0.72 -16.76
CA GLY A 70 -18.08 0.11 -17.23
C GLY A 70 -17.91 1.61 -16.96
N LYS A 71 -16.68 2.07 -16.71
CA LYS A 71 -16.36 3.47 -16.35
C LYS A 71 -15.71 4.21 -17.52
N ILE A 72 -15.81 5.52 -17.50
CA ILE A 72 -15.04 6.45 -18.33
C ILE A 72 -13.89 7.01 -17.50
N PRO A 73 -12.65 7.09 -18.02
CA PRO A 73 -11.51 7.63 -17.27
C PRO A 73 -11.81 9.01 -16.70
N GLY A 74 -11.33 9.26 -15.48
CA GLY A 74 -11.37 10.56 -14.83
C GLY A 74 -10.52 11.62 -15.58
N GLY A 75 -10.35 12.78 -14.96
CA GLY A 75 -9.55 13.87 -15.50
C GLY A 75 -10.12 14.56 -16.73
N PHE A 76 -9.36 15.47 -17.33
CA PHE A 76 -9.80 16.31 -18.44
C PHE A 76 -9.84 15.57 -19.77
N PHE A 77 -8.83 14.74 -20.07
CA PHE A 77 -8.70 14.07 -21.38
C PHE A 77 -9.62 12.87 -21.57
N LYS A 78 -10.25 12.36 -20.51
CA LYS A 78 -11.12 11.17 -20.54
C LYS A 78 -10.48 9.98 -21.25
N ARG A 79 -9.19 9.78 -21.00
CA ARG A 79 -8.36 8.71 -21.57
C ARG A 79 -7.38 8.19 -20.55
N GLU A 80 -7.08 6.90 -20.59
CA GLU A 80 -6.04 6.28 -19.78
C GLU A 80 -4.68 6.95 -20.04
N GLY A 81 -3.99 7.29 -18.96
CA GLY A 81 -2.70 7.98 -18.99
C GLY A 81 -1.52 7.05 -18.74
N ARG A 82 -0.60 7.51 -17.88
CA ARG A 82 0.53 6.69 -17.40
C ARG A 82 0.00 5.50 -16.58
N PRO A 83 0.75 4.37 -16.57
CA PRO A 83 0.39 3.24 -15.72
C PRO A 83 0.22 3.65 -14.26
N ARG A 84 -0.88 3.21 -13.65
CA ARG A 84 -1.12 3.34 -12.20
C ARG A 84 -0.21 2.40 -11.42
N GLU A 85 -0.06 2.61 -10.12
CA GLU A 85 0.76 1.77 -9.25
C GLU A 85 0.35 0.29 -9.32
N LYS A 86 -0.95 -0.02 -9.24
CA LYS A 86 -1.50 -1.37 -9.42
C LYS A 86 -1.08 -2.01 -10.75
N GLU A 87 -1.15 -1.26 -11.86
CA GLU A 87 -0.74 -1.75 -13.18
C GLU A 87 0.76 -2.02 -13.28
N ILE A 88 1.59 -1.21 -12.58
CA ILE A 88 3.04 -1.42 -12.51
C ILE A 88 3.36 -2.66 -11.68
N LEU A 89 2.69 -2.84 -10.54
CA LEU A 89 2.84 -4.04 -9.69
C LEU A 89 2.37 -5.30 -10.42
N GLY A 90 1.22 -5.24 -11.12
CA GLY A 90 0.72 -6.33 -11.97
C GLY A 90 1.69 -6.68 -13.10
N SER A 91 2.30 -5.68 -13.75
CA SER A 91 3.35 -5.91 -14.76
C SER A 91 4.54 -6.66 -14.18
N ARG A 92 4.99 -6.30 -12.96
CA ARG A 92 6.08 -6.98 -12.25
C ARG A 92 5.70 -8.42 -11.84
N MET A 93 4.47 -8.59 -11.39
CA MET A 93 3.94 -9.90 -10.98
C MET A 93 3.89 -10.88 -12.17
N ILE A 94 3.64 -10.39 -13.38
CA ILE A 94 3.69 -11.19 -14.62
C ILE A 94 5.14 -11.43 -15.08
N ASP A 95 6.01 -10.41 -15.01
CA ASP A 95 7.40 -10.49 -15.49
C ASP A 95 8.23 -11.54 -14.71
N ARG A 96 8.17 -11.49 -13.39
CA ARG A 96 9.06 -12.23 -12.48
C ARG A 96 9.01 -13.76 -12.65
N PRO A 97 7.85 -14.43 -12.73
CA PRO A 97 7.80 -15.88 -12.91
C PRO A 97 8.10 -16.34 -14.34
N LEU A 98 8.02 -15.45 -15.34
CA LEU A 98 8.20 -15.81 -16.74
C LEU A 98 9.66 -15.62 -17.21
N ARG A 99 10.32 -14.57 -16.74
CA ARG A 99 11.68 -14.18 -17.15
C ARG A 99 12.71 -15.30 -16.96
N PRO A 100 12.80 -16.01 -15.82
CA PRO A 100 13.79 -17.04 -15.57
C PRO A 100 13.64 -18.28 -16.47
N LEU A 101 12.53 -18.40 -17.19
CA LEU A 101 12.21 -19.57 -18.02
C LEU A 101 12.67 -19.43 -19.47
N PHE A 102 13.45 -18.41 -19.77
CA PHE A 102 14.12 -18.26 -21.06
C PHE A 102 15.59 -18.64 -20.95
N PRO A 103 16.20 -19.22 -21.99
CA PRO A 103 17.65 -19.45 -22.02
C PRO A 103 18.42 -18.11 -21.94
N GLU A 104 19.54 -18.08 -21.24
CA GLU A 104 20.40 -16.89 -21.12
C GLU A 104 20.89 -16.36 -22.47
N SER A 105 21.05 -17.25 -23.46
CA SER A 105 21.43 -16.90 -24.83
C SER A 105 20.30 -16.25 -25.63
N PHE A 106 19.05 -16.26 -25.12
CA PHE A 106 17.93 -15.58 -25.78
C PHE A 106 17.91 -14.09 -25.46
N ARG A 107 18.44 -13.26 -26.35
CA ARG A 107 18.58 -11.80 -26.14
C ARG A 107 17.80 -10.98 -27.19
N LYS A 108 16.70 -11.51 -27.72
CA LYS A 108 15.80 -10.76 -28.60
C LYS A 108 14.81 -9.92 -27.79
N ASN A 109 14.52 -8.71 -28.27
CA ASN A 109 13.48 -7.87 -27.65
C ASN A 109 12.13 -8.58 -27.68
N LEU A 110 11.59 -8.83 -26.48
CA LEU A 110 10.31 -9.46 -26.25
C LEU A 110 9.36 -8.48 -25.56
N GLN A 111 8.12 -8.40 -26.02
CA GLN A 111 7.10 -7.60 -25.35
C GLN A 111 5.86 -8.46 -25.08
N ILE A 112 5.34 -8.36 -23.86
CA ILE A 112 4.08 -8.94 -23.41
C ILE A 112 3.16 -7.79 -23.05
N ASN A 113 2.02 -7.72 -23.75
CA ASN A 113 0.96 -6.76 -23.44
C ASN A 113 -0.24 -7.52 -22.87
N SER A 114 -0.60 -7.23 -21.64
CA SER A 114 -1.73 -7.84 -20.92
C SER A 114 -2.77 -6.77 -20.62
N TYR A 115 -4.02 -7.01 -20.99
CA TYR A 115 -5.12 -6.07 -20.83
C TYR A 115 -6.29 -6.71 -20.09
N LEU A 116 -6.72 -6.10 -18.99
CA LEU A 116 -8.00 -6.38 -18.35
C LEU A 116 -9.10 -5.76 -19.23
N LEU A 117 -9.92 -6.60 -19.88
CA LEU A 117 -10.95 -6.19 -20.83
C LEU A 117 -12.36 -6.21 -20.25
N SER A 118 -12.59 -6.99 -19.21
CA SER A 118 -13.85 -7.07 -18.46
C SER A 118 -13.53 -7.39 -17.00
N SER A 119 -14.25 -6.79 -16.07
CA SER A 119 -14.13 -7.04 -14.63
C SER A 119 -15.51 -7.25 -14.02
N ASP A 120 -15.67 -8.33 -13.26
CA ASP A 120 -16.85 -8.59 -12.43
C ASP A 120 -16.78 -7.87 -11.07
N LEU A 121 -15.71 -7.11 -10.81
CA LEU A 121 -15.42 -6.39 -9.57
C LEU A 121 -15.23 -7.31 -8.34
N GLU A 122 -15.10 -8.61 -8.58
CA GLU A 122 -14.87 -9.65 -7.57
C GLU A 122 -13.53 -10.35 -7.74
N ASN A 123 -13.11 -10.58 -8.99
CA ASN A 123 -11.90 -11.32 -9.32
C ASN A 123 -10.82 -10.38 -9.84
N GLU A 124 -9.63 -10.45 -9.23
CA GLU A 124 -8.50 -9.62 -9.66
C GLU A 124 -7.88 -10.10 -10.98
N GLY A 125 -7.52 -9.14 -11.83
CA GLY A 125 -7.03 -9.41 -13.17
C GLY A 125 -5.57 -9.85 -13.26
N GLU A 126 -4.71 -9.51 -12.29
CA GLU A 126 -3.26 -9.74 -12.36
C GLU A 126 -2.91 -11.24 -12.44
N ILE A 127 -3.63 -12.09 -11.70
CA ILE A 127 -3.42 -13.53 -11.69
C ILE A 127 -3.78 -14.12 -13.08
N LEU A 128 -4.88 -13.63 -13.67
CA LEU A 128 -5.25 -14.01 -15.02
C LEU A 128 -4.23 -13.50 -16.04
N GLY A 129 -3.62 -12.34 -15.78
CA GLY A 129 -2.52 -11.77 -16.54
C GLY A 129 -1.30 -12.69 -16.60
N ILE A 130 -0.91 -13.29 -15.47
CA ILE A 130 0.18 -14.28 -15.41
C ILE A 130 -0.18 -15.51 -16.28
N MET A 131 -1.39 -16.06 -16.10
CA MET A 131 -1.84 -17.24 -16.84
C MET A 131 -1.96 -16.98 -18.34
N SER A 132 -2.52 -15.84 -18.76
CA SER A 132 -2.71 -15.50 -20.17
C SER A 132 -1.37 -15.22 -20.87
N ALA A 133 -0.43 -14.54 -20.20
CA ALA A 133 0.92 -14.32 -20.72
C ALA A 133 1.71 -15.62 -20.84
N SER A 134 1.65 -16.47 -19.81
CA SER A 134 2.26 -17.81 -19.82
C SER A 134 1.73 -18.69 -20.95
N ALA A 135 0.41 -18.77 -21.09
CA ALA A 135 -0.21 -19.54 -22.17
C ALA A 135 0.17 -18.99 -23.55
N GLY A 136 0.20 -17.63 -23.71
CA GLY A 136 0.63 -16.98 -24.95
C GLY A 136 2.09 -17.33 -25.33
N LEU A 137 2.99 -17.33 -24.35
CA LEU A 137 4.38 -17.79 -24.55
C LEU A 137 4.44 -19.29 -24.85
N ALA A 138 3.64 -20.11 -24.16
CA ALA A 138 3.67 -21.55 -24.29
C ALA A 138 3.21 -22.02 -25.68
N ILE A 139 2.20 -21.39 -26.27
CA ILE A 139 1.72 -21.71 -27.64
C ILE A 139 2.60 -21.11 -28.74
N SER A 140 3.45 -20.10 -28.45
CA SER A 140 4.32 -19.45 -29.43
C SER A 140 5.54 -20.31 -29.79
N GLU A 141 6.29 -19.90 -30.82
CA GLU A 141 7.56 -20.52 -31.23
C GLU A 141 8.75 -20.18 -30.32
N MET A 142 8.57 -19.28 -29.32
CA MET A 142 9.68 -18.81 -28.46
C MET A 142 10.23 -19.90 -27.54
N PRO A 143 11.53 -19.84 -27.18
CA PRO A 143 12.22 -20.85 -26.37
C PRO A 143 11.87 -20.70 -24.87
N PHE A 144 10.59 -20.76 -24.56
CA PHE A 144 10.03 -20.63 -23.22
C PHE A 144 9.86 -22.01 -22.57
N SER A 145 10.47 -22.20 -21.39
CA SER A 145 10.46 -23.47 -20.65
C SER A 145 9.28 -23.63 -19.68
N GLY A 146 8.19 -22.85 -19.91
CA GLY A 146 6.91 -22.99 -19.20
C GLY A 146 6.06 -24.16 -19.69
N PRO A 147 4.74 -24.17 -19.38
CA PRO A 147 3.95 -23.06 -18.81
C PRO A 147 4.07 -22.87 -17.30
N VAL A 148 3.54 -21.71 -16.83
CA VAL A 148 3.44 -21.31 -15.43
C VAL A 148 1.97 -21.16 -15.05
N GLY A 149 1.54 -21.79 -13.97
CA GLY A 149 0.26 -21.52 -13.31
C GLY A 149 0.41 -20.49 -12.21
N ALA A 150 -0.69 -19.83 -11.88
CA ALA A 150 -0.77 -18.87 -10.77
C ALA A 150 -2.09 -19.01 -10.03
N VAL A 151 -2.05 -18.88 -8.71
CA VAL A 151 -3.24 -18.80 -7.85
C VAL A 151 -3.01 -17.79 -6.73
N ARG A 152 -4.09 -17.25 -6.19
CA ARG A 152 -4.10 -16.48 -4.95
C ARG A 152 -4.60 -17.36 -3.82
N ILE A 153 -3.96 -17.31 -2.66
CA ILE A 153 -4.38 -18.07 -1.47
C ILE A 153 -4.75 -17.08 -0.37
N GLY A 154 -5.98 -17.19 0.11
CA GLY A 154 -6.49 -16.54 1.31
C GLY A 154 -6.75 -17.56 2.42
N HIS A 155 -6.94 -17.04 3.64
CA HIS A 155 -7.31 -17.85 4.80
C HIS A 155 -8.37 -17.13 5.63
N ILE A 156 -9.59 -17.65 5.68
CA ILE A 156 -10.77 -17.05 6.30
C ILE A 156 -11.46 -18.09 7.17
N ASP A 157 -11.75 -17.75 8.42
CA ASP A 157 -12.44 -18.63 9.38
C ASP A 157 -11.81 -20.03 9.48
N GLY A 158 -10.48 -20.09 9.50
CA GLY A 158 -9.74 -21.35 9.60
C GLY A 158 -9.69 -22.18 8.31
N LYS A 159 -10.13 -21.65 7.16
CA LYS A 159 -10.13 -22.36 5.87
C LYS A 159 -9.31 -21.63 4.82
N PHE A 160 -8.56 -22.38 4.05
CA PHE A 160 -7.90 -21.86 2.86
C PHE A 160 -8.91 -21.67 1.71
N ILE A 161 -8.77 -20.53 1.02
CA ILE A 161 -9.60 -20.19 -0.13
C ILE A 161 -8.68 -19.91 -1.31
N VAL A 162 -8.93 -20.62 -2.41
CA VAL A 162 -8.23 -20.43 -3.67
C VAL A 162 -8.92 -19.33 -4.48
N ASN A 163 -8.16 -18.35 -4.89
CA ASN A 163 -8.63 -17.15 -5.57
C ASN A 163 -9.81 -16.47 -4.82
N PRO A 164 -9.62 -16.06 -3.55
CA PRO A 164 -10.67 -15.34 -2.82
C PRO A 164 -11.09 -14.09 -3.60
N THR A 165 -12.35 -13.69 -3.45
CA THR A 165 -12.86 -12.43 -4.02
C THR A 165 -12.25 -11.22 -3.30
N ILE A 166 -12.32 -10.04 -3.93
CA ILE A 166 -11.85 -8.78 -3.34
C ILE A 166 -12.49 -8.56 -1.96
N THR A 167 -13.79 -8.77 -1.84
CA THR A 167 -14.50 -8.65 -0.54
C THR A 167 -14.02 -9.69 0.48
N GLN A 168 -13.72 -10.91 0.07
CA GLN A 168 -13.18 -11.94 0.96
C GLN A 168 -11.78 -11.61 1.46
N LEU A 169 -10.96 -10.93 0.66
CA LEU A 169 -9.62 -10.51 1.06
C LEU A 169 -9.63 -9.51 2.23
N GLU A 170 -10.68 -8.70 2.39
CA GLU A 170 -10.81 -7.75 3.51
C GLU A 170 -10.77 -8.43 4.88
N THR A 171 -11.28 -9.65 4.98
CA THR A 171 -11.32 -10.44 6.23
C THR A 171 -10.25 -11.54 6.28
N SER A 172 -9.53 -11.76 5.19
CA SER A 172 -8.53 -12.82 5.11
C SER A 172 -7.31 -12.56 6.01
N ALA A 173 -6.82 -13.61 6.67
CA ALA A 173 -5.60 -13.56 7.45
C ALA A 173 -4.33 -13.55 6.60
N MET A 174 -4.42 -13.88 5.31
CA MET A 174 -3.33 -13.85 4.36
C MET A 174 -3.83 -13.54 2.95
N ASN A 175 -2.94 -13.02 2.13
CA ASN A 175 -3.15 -12.70 0.72
C ASN A 175 -1.85 -12.96 -0.02
N PHE A 176 -1.64 -14.19 -0.52
CA PHE A 176 -0.45 -14.57 -1.25
C PHE A 176 -0.79 -14.98 -2.68
N VAL A 177 -0.13 -14.34 -3.64
CA VAL A 177 -0.06 -14.82 -5.03
C VAL A 177 1.11 -15.76 -5.14
N VAL A 178 0.85 -16.96 -5.64
CA VAL A 178 1.85 -18.03 -5.82
C VAL A 178 1.84 -18.46 -7.27
N CYS A 179 3.03 -18.52 -7.86
CA CYS A 179 3.24 -18.94 -9.24
C CYS A 179 4.23 -20.09 -9.31
N GLY A 180 4.01 -21.00 -10.24
CA GLY A 180 4.91 -22.14 -10.38
C GLY A 180 4.68 -22.96 -11.63
N LYS A 181 5.58 -23.92 -11.82
CA LYS A 181 5.42 -25.04 -12.77
C LYS A 181 4.66 -26.17 -12.09
N LYS A 182 4.50 -27.28 -12.80
CA LYS A 182 3.70 -28.43 -12.37
C LYS A 182 4.05 -28.94 -10.96
N ASP A 183 5.33 -28.95 -10.60
CA ASP A 183 5.82 -29.51 -9.34
C ASP A 183 6.69 -28.54 -8.53
N GLN A 184 6.67 -27.23 -8.86
CA GLN A 184 7.63 -26.28 -8.35
C GLN A 184 7.05 -24.87 -8.26
N ILE A 185 7.11 -24.28 -7.07
CA ILE A 185 6.86 -22.84 -6.89
C ILE A 185 8.09 -22.09 -7.44
N ILE A 186 7.85 -21.04 -8.21
CA ILE A 186 8.89 -20.18 -8.80
C ILE A 186 8.85 -18.79 -8.17
N MET A 187 7.67 -18.28 -7.90
CA MET A 187 7.47 -16.95 -7.34
C MET A 187 6.34 -16.96 -6.33
N LEU A 188 6.49 -16.23 -5.26
CA LEU A 188 5.39 -15.85 -4.37
C LEU A 188 5.53 -14.38 -3.96
N GLU A 189 4.39 -13.75 -3.68
CA GLU A 189 4.34 -12.38 -3.18
C GLU A 189 3.02 -12.15 -2.42
N GLY A 190 3.10 -11.52 -1.25
CA GLY A 190 1.90 -11.15 -0.52
C GLY A 190 2.15 -10.68 0.90
N GLU A 191 1.04 -10.54 1.63
CA GLU A 191 1.01 -10.10 3.02
C GLU A 191 0.17 -11.04 3.89
N ALA A 192 0.36 -10.91 5.21
CA ALA A 192 -0.41 -11.67 6.18
C ALA A 192 -0.51 -10.97 7.54
N ARG A 193 -1.53 -11.31 8.31
CA ARG A 193 -1.80 -10.78 9.65
C ARG A 193 -1.12 -11.63 10.71
N GLU A 194 0.24 -11.60 10.73
CA GLU A 194 1.08 -12.32 11.71
C GLU A 194 0.82 -13.83 11.74
N ILE A 195 0.77 -14.48 10.56
CA ILE A 195 0.54 -15.91 10.47
C ILE A 195 1.79 -16.72 10.89
N SER A 196 1.57 -17.96 11.34
CA SER A 196 2.67 -18.86 11.68
C SER A 196 3.39 -19.41 10.45
N ASN A 197 4.61 -19.91 10.65
CA ASN A 197 5.39 -20.57 9.60
C ASN A 197 4.65 -21.80 9.04
N GLU A 198 3.97 -22.57 9.89
CA GLU A 198 3.21 -23.76 9.51
C GLU A 198 2.04 -23.39 8.59
N LEU A 199 1.28 -22.35 8.95
CA LEU A 199 0.14 -21.89 8.13
C LEU A 199 0.62 -21.37 6.77
N PHE A 200 1.75 -20.68 6.75
CA PHE A 200 2.38 -20.24 5.50
C PHE A 200 2.77 -21.42 4.60
N LEU A 201 3.42 -22.43 5.15
CA LEU A 201 3.82 -23.64 4.41
C LEU A 201 2.62 -24.41 3.86
N GLN A 202 1.56 -24.58 4.65
CA GLN A 202 0.31 -25.21 4.20
C GLN A 202 -0.32 -24.45 3.03
N ALA A 203 -0.29 -23.11 3.06
CA ALA A 203 -0.76 -22.29 1.94
C ALA A 203 0.03 -22.58 0.65
N MET A 204 1.35 -22.76 0.75
CA MET A 204 2.21 -23.09 -0.40
C MET A 204 1.90 -24.48 -0.97
N GLU A 205 1.64 -25.47 -0.11
CA GLU A 205 1.24 -26.82 -0.56
C GLU A 205 -0.09 -26.79 -1.33
N ILE A 206 -1.09 -26.08 -0.79
CA ILE A 206 -2.40 -25.95 -1.46
C ILE A 206 -2.23 -25.21 -2.80
N ALA A 207 -1.45 -24.13 -2.81
CA ALA A 207 -1.17 -23.38 -4.04
C ALA A 207 -0.54 -24.29 -5.10
N GLN A 208 0.42 -25.13 -4.73
CA GLN A 208 1.12 -26.04 -5.66
C GLN A 208 0.16 -27.05 -6.30
N VAL A 209 -0.82 -27.56 -5.55
CA VAL A 209 -1.84 -28.49 -6.05
C VAL A 209 -2.70 -27.81 -7.13
N GLU A 210 -3.14 -26.58 -6.88
CA GLU A 210 -3.99 -25.85 -7.84
C GLU A 210 -3.19 -25.33 -9.05
N ILE A 211 -1.94 -24.88 -8.84
CA ILE A 211 -1.01 -24.50 -9.91
C ILE A 211 -0.82 -25.65 -10.91
N ARG A 212 -0.66 -26.89 -10.43
CA ARG A 212 -0.51 -28.06 -11.30
C ARG A 212 -1.69 -28.18 -12.26
N LYS A 213 -2.92 -28.02 -11.78
CA LYS A 213 -4.12 -28.09 -12.64
C LYS A 213 -4.13 -26.99 -13.70
N VAL A 214 -3.75 -25.77 -13.33
CA VAL A 214 -3.65 -24.63 -14.28
C VAL A 214 -2.58 -24.87 -15.33
N VAL A 215 -1.44 -25.46 -14.96
CA VAL A 215 -0.38 -25.84 -15.90
C VAL A 215 -0.87 -26.93 -16.86
N GLU A 216 -1.56 -27.97 -16.35
CA GLU A 216 -2.14 -29.04 -17.18
C GLU A 216 -3.17 -28.49 -18.19
N LEU A 217 -3.99 -27.52 -17.78
CA LEU A 217 -4.90 -26.83 -18.70
C LEU A 217 -4.16 -26.10 -19.83
N GLN A 218 -3.07 -25.42 -19.51
CA GLN A 218 -2.23 -24.75 -20.52
C GLN A 218 -1.52 -25.75 -21.44
N GLU A 219 -1.04 -26.88 -20.90
CA GLU A 219 -0.45 -27.97 -21.71
C GLU A 219 -1.46 -28.53 -22.72
N GLU A 220 -2.75 -28.62 -22.33
CA GLU A 220 -3.82 -29.04 -23.25
C GLU A 220 -4.03 -28.00 -24.37
N LEU A 221 -3.99 -26.71 -24.06
CA LEU A 221 -4.05 -25.66 -25.08
C LEU A 221 -2.84 -25.72 -26.03
N VAL A 222 -1.64 -25.99 -25.51
CA VAL A 222 -0.41 -26.17 -26.31
C VAL A 222 -0.53 -27.35 -27.25
N LYS A 223 -1.14 -28.49 -26.86
CA LYS A 223 -1.37 -29.62 -27.75
C LYS A 223 -2.29 -29.25 -28.91
N GLN A 224 -3.25 -28.35 -28.70
CA GLN A 224 -4.21 -27.96 -29.73
C GLN A 224 -3.69 -26.87 -30.69
N ALA A 225 -2.88 -25.92 -30.15
CA ALA A 225 -2.52 -24.70 -30.87
C ALA A 225 -1.01 -24.32 -30.78
N GLY A 226 -0.20 -25.12 -30.12
CA GLY A 226 1.21 -24.81 -29.92
C GLY A 226 2.04 -24.90 -31.20
N LEU A 227 3.03 -23.98 -31.31
CA LEU A 227 4.03 -23.99 -32.37
C LEU A 227 5.30 -24.67 -31.88
N PRO A 228 6.09 -25.30 -32.79
CA PRO A 228 7.41 -25.83 -32.48
C PRO A 228 8.31 -24.70 -31.94
N LYS A 229 9.02 -24.97 -30.83
CA LYS A 229 9.95 -24.00 -30.27
C LYS A 229 11.20 -23.92 -31.15
N PHE A 230 11.67 -22.71 -31.46
CA PHE A 230 12.95 -22.57 -32.13
C PHE A 230 14.10 -22.80 -31.15
N VAL A 231 15.17 -23.39 -31.65
CA VAL A 231 16.40 -23.62 -30.88
C VAL A 231 17.28 -22.39 -30.99
N VAL A 232 17.72 -21.84 -29.84
CA VAL A 232 18.66 -20.73 -29.79
C VAL A 232 20.03 -21.31 -30.10
N THR A 233 20.64 -20.94 -31.24
CA THR A 233 21.93 -21.40 -31.69
C THR A 233 23.02 -20.34 -31.50
N GLU A 234 22.66 -19.15 -31.07
CA GLU A 234 23.58 -18.05 -30.89
C GLU A 234 24.52 -18.36 -29.70
N GLN A 235 25.83 -18.35 -29.94
CA GLN A 235 26.85 -18.44 -28.88
C GLN A 235 26.93 -17.09 -28.17
N LEU A 236 27.02 -17.13 -26.85
CA LEU A 236 27.19 -15.91 -26.03
C LEU A 236 28.53 -15.24 -26.34
N TYR A 237 29.57 -16.04 -26.56
CA TYR A 237 30.95 -15.56 -26.75
C TYR A 237 31.56 -16.09 -28.06
N PRO A 238 32.47 -15.33 -28.70
CA PRO A 238 33.29 -15.83 -29.80
C PRO A 238 34.11 -17.04 -29.37
N GLU A 239 34.39 -17.93 -30.34
CA GLU A 239 35.17 -19.15 -30.09
C GLU A 239 36.54 -18.86 -29.45
N GLY A 240 36.83 -19.57 -28.35
CA GLY A 240 38.06 -19.45 -27.58
C GLY A 240 38.19 -18.21 -26.70
N MET A 241 37.22 -17.30 -26.73
CA MET A 241 37.25 -16.07 -25.89
C MET A 241 37.12 -16.39 -24.40
N GLU A 242 36.22 -17.27 -24.05
CA GLU A 242 35.98 -17.68 -22.65
C GLU A 242 37.26 -18.27 -22.03
N ALA A 243 37.97 -19.18 -22.74
CA ALA A 243 39.21 -19.75 -22.29
C ALA A 243 40.31 -18.69 -22.11
N ALA A 244 40.41 -17.73 -23.04
CA ALA A 244 41.43 -16.67 -22.99
C ALA A 244 41.18 -15.70 -21.82
N VAL A 245 39.91 -15.37 -21.50
CA VAL A 245 39.57 -14.55 -20.34
C VAL A 245 39.81 -15.31 -19.04
N LYS A 246 39.42 -16.59 -18.96
CA LYS A 246 39.66 -17.45 -17.78
C LYS A 246 41.13 -17.53 -17.41
N GLU A 247 42.01 -17.78 -18.39
CA GLU A 247 43.47 -17.85 -18.19
C GLU A 247 44.01 -16.57 -17.52
N LYS A 248 43.55 -15.41 -17.95
CA LYS A 248 44.00 -14.09 -17.45
C LYS A 248 43.35 -13.63 -16.16
N ALA A 249 42.10 -13.98 -15.95
CA ALA A 249 41.28 -13.48 -14.82
C ALA A 249 41.43 -14.35 -13.56
N LEU A 250 41.54 -15.68 -13.70
CA LEU A 250 41.45 -16.63 -12.58
C LEU A 250 42.37 -16.33 -11.39
N PRO A 251 43.66 -15.94 -11.58
CA PRO A 251 44.58 -15.68 -10.46
C PRO A 251 44.11 -14.48 -9.57
N ASP A 252 43.48 -13.52 -10.17
CA ASP A 252 43.01 -12.30 -9.47
C ASP A 252 41.58 -12.42 -8.96
N VAL A 253 40.70 -13.17 -9.62
CA VAL A 253 39.31 -13.43 -9.19
C VAL A 253 39.25 -13.95 -7.74
N LEU A 254 40.17 -14.89 -7.41
CA LEU A 254 40.26 -15.46 -6.06
C LEU A 254 40.52 -14.41 -4.96
N LYS A 255 41.23 -13.33 -5.28
CA LYS A 255 41.54 -12.22 -4.38
C LYS A 255 40.38 -11.19 -4.33
N LEU A 256 39.81 -10.89 -5.51
CA LEU A 256 38.74 -9.91 -5.66
C LEU A 256 37.46 -10.35 -4.96
N ASN A 257 37.14 -11.63 -4.96
CA ASN A 257 35.93 -12.17 -4.33
C ASN A 257 35.85 -11.96 -2.81
N VAL A 258 37.00 -11.74 -2.14
CA VAL A 258 37.05 -11.49 -0.69
C VAL A 258 37.44 -10.05 -0.34
N MET A 259 37.54 -9.19 -1.34
CA MET A 259 37.92 -7.78 -1.15
C MET A 259 36.76 -6.99 -0.58
N SER A 260 37.04 -6.22 0.46
CA SER A 260 36.09 -5.32 1.13
C SER A 260 36.73 -3.93 1.29
N PRO A 261 35.99 -2.82 1.26
CA PRO A 261 34.54 -2.71 1.04
C PRO A 261 34.11 -2.89 -0.42
N LYS A 262 32.79 -2.97 -0.66
CA LYS A 262 32.19 -3.17 -1.99
C LYS A 262 32.72 -2.22 -3.06
N LEU A 263 32.85 -0.93 -2.75
CA LEU A 263 33.32 0.08 -3.72
C LEU A 263 34.74 -0.23 -4.20
N VAL A 264 35.67 -0.57 -3.28
CA VAL A 264 37.06 -0.93 -3.61
C VAL A 264 37.10 -2.18 -4.49
N ARG A 265 36.30 -3.19 -4.18
CA ARG A 265 36.14 -4.40 -4.98
C ARG A 265 35.64 -4.07 -6.38
N SER A 266 34.58 -3.26 -6.51
CA SER A 266 34.02 -2.88 -7.82
C SER A 266 35.02 -2.13 -8.69
N MET A 267 35.80 -1.22 -8.12
CA MET A 267 36.87 -0.52 -8.83
C MET A 267 37.96 -1.47 -9.32
N ALA A 268 38.41 -2.40 -8.48
CA ALA A 268 39.43 -3.38 -8.84
C ALA A 268 38.95 -4.36 -9.93
N ILE A 269 37.67 -4.76 -9.90
CA ILE A 269 37.03 -5.57 -10.95
C ILE A 269 37.04 -4.81 -12.27
N GLN A 270 36.61 -3.54 -12.26
CA GLN A 270 36.54 -2.71 -13.46
C GLN A 270 37.92 -2.45 -14.07
N GLU A 271 38.94 -2.23 -13.23
CA GLU A 271 40.32 -2.10 -13.68
C GLU A 271 40.84 -3.39 -14.34
N MET A 272 40.57 -4.56 -13.73
CA MET A 272 40.94 -5.86 -14.30
C MET A 272 40.20 -6.12 -15.60
N GLN A 273 38.90 -5.84 -15.68
CA GLN A 273 38.08 -5.96 -16.89
C GLN A 273 38.70 -5.15 -18.05
N SER A 274 39.00 -3.88 -17.81
CA SER A 274 39.56 -2.97 -18.82
C SER A 274 40.97 -3.43 -19.27
N ARG A 275 41.82 -3.92 -18.35
CA ARG A 275 43.12 -4.49 -18.67
C ARG A 275 43.00 -5.70 -19.60
N ILE A 276 42.17 -6.70 -19.22
CA ILE A 276 41.97 -7.92 -20.00
C ILE A 276 41.37 -7.60 -21.37
N ALA A 277 40.38 -6.70 -21.43
CA ALA A 277 39.80 -6.27 -22.70
C ALA A 277 40.83 -5.63 -23.63
N THR A 278 41.68 -4.76 -23.08
CA THR A 278 42.80 -4.16 -23.85
C THR A 278 43.76 -5.21 -24.41
N GLU A 279 44.16 -6.19 -23.59
CA GLU A 279 45.05 -7.27 -24.01
C GLU A 279 44.44 -8.17 -25.09
N LEU A 280 43.14 -8.39 -25.05
CA LEU A 280 42.41 -9.25 -25.98
C LEU A 280 41.86 -8.51 -27.21
N HIS A 281 41.92 -7.17 -27.25
CA HIS A 281 41.35 -6.36 -28.31
C HIS A 281 41.81 -6.74 -29.72
N GLY A 282 43.08 -7.09 -29.88
CA GLY A 282 43.66 -7.48 -31.19
C GLY A 282 43.03 -8.75 -31.77
N LYS A 283 42.55 -9.67 -30.91
CA LYS A 283 41.90 -10.93 -31.33
C LYS A 283 40.36 -10.84 -31.29
N TYR A 284 39.84 -10.09 -30.36
CA TYR A 284 38.40 -9.92 -30.11
C TYR A 284 38.06 -8.42 -29.99
N PRO A 285 37.75 -7.72 -31.09
CA PRO A 285 37.35 -6.32 -31.06
C PRO A 285 36.10 -6.13 -30.23
N ASP A 286 35.96 -4.97 -29.55
CA ASP A 286 34.79 -4.57 -28.76
C ASP A 286 34.36 -5.60 -27.70
N CYS A 287 35.37 -6.27 -27.08
CA CYS A 287 35.11 -7.37 -26.17
C CYS A 287 34.90 -6.97 -24.71
N GLU A 288 35.01 -5.69 -24.33
CA GLU A 288 35.06 -5.25 -22.93
C GLU A 288 33.86 -5.75 -22.11
N ARG A 289 32.64 -5.62 -22.65
CA ARG A 289 31.42 -6.10 -21.99
C ARG A 289 31.44 -7.62 -21.81
N LYS A 290 31.82 -8.39 -22.86
CA LYS A 290 31.88 -9.87 -22.81
C LYS A 290 32.93 -10.36 -21.85
N VAL A 291 34.03 -9.63 -21.70
CA VAL A 291 35.04 -9.89 -20.67
C VAL A 291 34.45 -9.76 -19.30
N GLY A 292 33.65 -8.69 -19.06
CA GLY A 292 32.91 -8.51 -17.81
C GLY A 292 31.95 -9.66 -17.49
N GLU A 293 31.14 -10.08 -18.45
CA GLU A 293 30.19 -11.21 -18.29
C GLU A 293 30.95 -12.51 -17.90
N ILE A 294 32.02 -12.83 -18.59
CA ILE A 294 32.85 -14.02 -18.28
C ILE A 294 33.51 -13.91 -16.90
N MET A 295 33.94 -12.71 -16.51
CA MET A 295 34.49 -12.47 -15.17
C MET A 295 33.45 -12.66 -14.08
N ASP A 296 32.22 -12.17 -14.30
CA ASP A 296 31.10 -12.33 -13.36
C ASP A 296 30.76 -13.82 -13.17
N ASP A 297 30.75 -14.62 -14.25
CA ASP A 297 30.57 -16.07 -14.19
C ASP A 297 31.66 -16.74 -13.35
N LEU A 298 32.93 -16.33 -13.53
CA LEU A 298 34.07 -16.86 -12.77
C LEU A 298 33.99 -16.51 -11.29
N MET A 299 33.60 -15.26 -10.98
CA MET A 299 33.44 -14.79 -9.61
C MET A 299 32.27 -15.50 -8.91
N SER A 300 31.18 -15.71 -9.63
CA SER A 300 30.03 -16.48 -9.18
C SER A 300 30.45 -17.93 -8.86
N ALA A 301 31.11 -18.59 -9.77
CA ALA A 301 31.56 -19.98 -9.60
C ALA A 301 32.53 -20.16 -8.40
N ASP A 302 33.48 -19.24 -8.21
CA ASP A 302 34.39 -19.27 -7.05
C ASP A 302 33.65 -19.03 -5.73
N THR A 303 32.71 -18.05 -5.71
CA THR A 303 31.94 -17.76 -4.50
C THR A 303 31.07 -18.96 -4.10
N ARG A 304 30.38 -19.57 -5.07
CA ARG A 304 29.57 -20.79 -4.82
C ARG A 304 30.42 -21.93 -4.31
N ALA A 305 31.60 -22.17 -4.93
CA ALA A 305 32.54 -23.20 -4.51
C ALA A 305 33.05 -22.99 -3.06
N ARG A 306 33.36 -21.74 -2.68
CA ARG A 306 33.79 -21.40 -1.30
C ARG A 306 32.70 -21.65 -0.27
N ILE A 307 31.46 -21.27 -0.58
CA ILE A 307 30.31 -21.51 0.32
C ILE A 307 30.19 -23.00 0.66
N PHE A 308 30.35 -23.88 -0.33
CA PHE A 308 30.29 -25.33 -0.09
C PHE A 308 31.52 -25.92 0.55
N ARG A 309 32.73 -25.46 0.18
CA ARG A 309 33.99 -26.01 0.66
C ARG A 309 34.36 -25.50 2.04
N ASP A 310 34.26 -24.18 2.24
CA ASP A 310 34.81 -23.50 3.42
C ASP A 310 33.71 -22.98 4.35
N ARG A 311 32.46 -22.98 3.91
CA ARG A 311 31.32 -22.31 4.59
C ARG A 311 31.63 -20.83 4.88
N ILE A 312 32.31 -20.16 3.96
CA ILE A 312 32.69 -18.75 4.07
C ILE A 312 32.14 -17.99 2.85
N ARG A 313 31.45 -16.90 3.13
CA ARG A 313 30.88 -15.98 2.14
C ARG A 313 31.93 -14.94 1.69
N SER A 314 31.58 -14.15 0.67
CA SER A 314 32.50 -13.14 0.12
C SER A 314 32.94 -12.07 1.10
N ASP A 315 32.13 -11.78 2.13
CA ASP A 315 32.44 -10.81 3.20
C ASP A 315 33.00 -11.48 4.47
N GLY A 316 33.35 -12.77 4.42
CA GLY A 316 33.92 -13.52 5.53
C GLY A 316 32.93 -14.10 6.51
N ARG A 317 31.61 -13.81 6.39
CA ARG A 317 30.57 -14.39 7.22
C ARG A 317 30.35 -15.88 6.92
N LYS A 318 29.79 -16.59 7.89
CA LYS A 318 29.20 -17.91 7.66
C LYS A 318 27.80 -17.80 7.02
N PRO A 319 27.27 -18.87 6.41
CA PRO A 319 25.92 -18.86 5.80
C PRO A 319 24.79 -18.38 6.72
N GLU A 320 24.87 -18.68 8.00
CA GLU A 320 23.86 -18.36 9.02
C GLU A 320 23.98 -16.96 9.64
N ASP A 321 25.08 -16.23 9.36
CA ASP A 321 25.36 -14.96 10.00
C ASP A 321 24.59 -13.80 9.35
N ILE A 322 24.17 -12.85 10.18
CA ILE A 322 23.64 -11.54 9.76
C ILE A 322 24.75 -10.48 9.81
N ARG A 323 24.65 -9.47 8.96
CA ARG A 323 25.58 -8.32 8.98
C ARG A 323 25.43 -7.52 10.27
N PRO A 324 26.43 -6.78 10.72
CA PRO A 324 26.31 -5.84 11.82
C PRO A 324 25.16 -4.84 11.54
N ILE A 325 24.33 -4.62 12.55
CA ILE A 325 23.19 -3.68 12.49
C ILE A 325 23.43 -2.54 13.45
N ALA A 326 23.20 -1.32 12.97
CA ALA A 326 23.11 -0.10 13.77
C ALA A 326 21.81 0.62 13.39
N THR A 327 21.12 1.17 14.37
CA THR A 327 19.91 1.95 14.12
C THR A 327 19.87 3.15 15.08
N GLU A 328 19.40 4.28 14.57
CA GLU A 328 19.23 5.53 15.31
C GLU A 328 17.84 6.09 15.04
N VAL A 329 17.22 6.75 16.02
CA VAL A 329 15.91 7.40 15.88
C VAL A 329 15.99 8.86 16.27
N GLY A 330 15.08 9.69 15.75
CA GLY A 330 15.05 11.11 16.05
C GLY A 330 16.20 11.91 15.42
N LEU A 331 16.78 11.41 14.32
CA LEU A 331 17.92 12.03 13.64
C LEU A 331 17.58 13.41 13.05
N LEU A 332 16.37 13.58 12.54
CA LEU A 332 15.92 14.80 11.87
C LEU A 332 14.99 15.62 12.78
N PRO A 333 15.39 16.84 13.21
CA PRO A 333 14.72 17.54 14.32
C PRO A 333 13.32 18.09 14.00
N ARG A 334 12.95 18.22 12.71
CA ARG A 334 11.66 18.81 12.29
C ARG A 334 10.66 17.79 11.74
N THR A 335 11.10 16.57 11.51
CA THR A 335 10.21 15.49 11.05
C THR A 335 9.33 14.98 12.18
N HIS A 336 8.25 14.28 11.85
CA HIS A 336 7.37 13.74 12.90
C HIS A 336 7.97 12.50 13.56
N GLY A 337 8.69 11.68 12.79
CA GLY A 337 9.55 10.60 13.25
C GLY A 337 10.60 10.29 12.21
N SER A 338 11.78 9.85 12.61
CA SER A 338 12.86 9.49 11.68
C SER A 338 13.71 8.37 12.25
N ALA A 339 14.18 7.49 11.36
CA ALA A 339 15.11 6.42 11.70
C ALA A 339 16.20 6.28 10.64
N LEU A 340 17.41 6.05 11.07
CA LEU A 340 18.51 5.61 10.23
C LEU A 340 18.76 4.14 10.56
N PHE A 341 18.51 3.26 9.61
CA PHE A 341 18.76 1.82 9.74
C PHE A 341 19.93 1.42 8.86
N THR A 342 20.98 0.89 9.46
CA THR A 342 22.19 0.44 8.77
C THR A 342 22.40 -1.03 9.03
N ARG A 343 22.64 -1.81 7.97
CA ARG A 343 22.96 -3.24 8.01
C ARG A 343 24.16 -3.51 7.11
N GLY A 344 25.35 -3.59 7.69
CA GLY A 344 26.60 -3.58 6.95
C GLY A 344 26.67 -2.38 5.99
N GLU A 345 26.85 -2.63 4.70
CA GLU A 345 26.88 -1.62 3.63
C GLU A 345 25.49 -1.40 2.98
N THR A 346 24.43 -1.44 3.78
CA THR A 346 23.08 -1.08 3.34
C THR A 346 22.47 -0.14 4.36
N GLN A 347 22.09 1.07 3.94
CA GLN A 347 21.60 2.13 4.81
C GLN A 347 20.32 2.76 4.25
N ALA A 348 19.30 2.86 5.10
CA ALA A 348 18.03 3.50 4.80
C ALA A 348 17.75 4.61 5.80
N LEU A 349 17.54 5.84 5.32
CA LEU A 349 16.97 6.94 6.08
C LEU A 349 15.46 6.93 5.88
N VAL A 350 14.73 6.67 6.95
CA VAL A 350 13.28 6.54 6.88
C VAL A 350 12.60 7.61 7.72
N VAL A 351 11.62 8.29 7.13
CA VAL A 351 10.92 9.41 7.73
C VAL A 351 9.42 9.14 7.72
N ALA A 352 8.79 9.27 8.88
CA ALA A 352 7.35 9.22 9.04
C ALA A 352 6.75 10.63 9.18
N THR A 353 5.66 10.87 8.46
CA THR A 353 4.88 12.11 8.50
C THR A 353 3.42 11.75 8.78
N LEU A 354 2.82 12.45 9.74
CA LEU A 354 1.42 12.32 10.11
C LEU A 354 0.66 13.50 9.50
N GLY A 355 -0.36 13.19 8.74
CA GLY A 355 -1.25 14.16 8.10
C GLY A 355 -2.69 14.04 8.61
N THR A 356 -3.56 14.84 8.03
CA THR A 356 -4.99 14.83 8.28
C THR A 356 -5.73 13.95 7.26
N LYS A 357 -7.02 13.81 7.37
CA LYS A 357 -7.84 13.05 6.41
C LYS A 357 -7.82 13.66 5.00
N SER A 358 -7.58 14.96 4.89
CA SER A 358 -7.44 15.65 3.58
C SER A 358 -6.20 15.21 2.81
N ASP A 359 -5.21 14.61 3.49
CA ASP A 359 -3.96 14.12 2.91
C ASP A 359 -4.05 12.68 2.38
N GLU A 360 -5.20 12.00 2.54
CA GLU A 360 -5.41 10.65 2.02
C GLU A 360 -5.22 10.60 0.51
N GLN A 361 -4.54 9.54 0.05
CA GLN A 361 -4.39 9.31 -1.37
C GLN A 361 -5.70 8.77 -1.96
N ILE A 362 -6.24 9.46 -2.95
CA ILE A 362 -7.40 8.97 -3.73
C ILE A 362 -6.90 7.93 -4.72
N VAL A 363 -7.41 6.71 -4.63
CA VAL A 363 -7.13 5.61 -5.56
C VAL A 363 -8.33 5.43 -6.48
N ASP A 364 -8.21 5.96 -7.71
CA ASP A 364 -9.24 5.81 -8.75
C ASP A 364 -9.05 4.44 -9.44
N GLY A 365 -9.59 3.40 -8.84
CA GLY A 365 -9.55 2.02 -9.33
C GLY A 365 -10.75 1.66 -10.22
N ILE A 366 -10.63 0.52 -10.93
CA ILE A 366 -11.76 -0.03 -11.69
C ILE A 366 -12.83 -0.55 -10.74
N GLU A 367 -12.41 -1.30 -9.73
CA GLU A 367 -13.30 -1.96 -8.78
C GLU A 367 -14.04 -0.93 -7.92
N ARG A 368 -13.32 -0.01 -7.33
CA ARG A 368 -13.87 1.06 -6.48
C ARG A 368 -12.96 2.29 -6.46
N GLU A 369 -13.52 3.43 -6.14
CA GLU A 369 -12.76 4.57 -5.64
C GLU A 369 -12.47 4.30 -4.18
N ASP A 370 -11.22 4.29 -3.80
CA ASP A 370 -10.79 4.06 -2.43
C ASP A 370 -9.89 5.21 -1.95
N LYS A 371 -9.77 5.32 -0.64
CA LYS A 371 -8.86 6.28 0.01
C LYS A 371 -7.83 5.51 0.81
N LYS A 372 -6.58 5.84 0.61
CA LYS A 372 -5.45 5.19 1.26
C LYS A 372 -4.89 6.13 2.33
N SER A 373 -5.05 5.74 3.59
CA SER A 373 -4.57 6.49 4.76
C SER A 373 -3.12 6.18 5.12
N PHE A 374 -2.56 5.07 4.61
CA PHE A 374 -1.16 4.71 4.77
C PHE A 374 -0.44 4.61 3.43
N MET A 375 0.71 5.28 3.32
CA MET A 375 1.55 5.29 2.12
C MET A 375 3.01 5.08 2.51
N LEU A 376 3.72 4.20 1.77
CA LEU A 376 5.16 4.04 1.92
C LEU A 376 5.85 4.22 0.56
N HIS A 377 6.66 5.27 0.45
CA HIS A 377 7.44 5.58 -0.74
C HIS A 377 8.90 5.22 -0.55
N TYR A 378 9.47 4.56 -1.54
CA TYR A 378 10.85 4.09 -1.55
C TYR A 378 11.62 4.75 -2.68
N ASN A 379 12.75 5.34 -2.36
CA ASN A 379 13.63 6.03 -3.30
C ASN A 379 15.01 5.37 -3.33
N PHE A 380 15.51 5.10 -4.55
CA PHE A 380 16.81 4.48 -4.79
C PHE A 380 17.66 5.36 -5.72
N PRO A 381 18.29 6.42 -5.21
CA PRO A 381 19.15 7.31 -5.99
C PRO A 381 20.44 6.61 -6.41
N GLY A 382 21.03 7.04 -7.54
CA GLY A 382 22.24 6.43 -8.10
C GLY A 382 23.43 6.42 -7.13
N PHE A 383 23.58 7.45 -6.31
CA PHE A 383 24.67 7.55 -5.33
C PHE A 383 24.66 6.40 -4.30
N SER A 384 23.50 5.76 -4.04
CA SER A 384 23.40 4.63 -3.10
C SER A 384 24.24 3.41 -3.53
N VAL A 385 24.61 3.35 -4.81
CA VAL A 385 25.48 2.31 -5.38
C VAL A 385 26.70 2.92 -6.09
N GLY A 386 26.96 4.22 -5.93
CA GLY A 386 28.09 4.92 -6.53
C GLY A 386 27.88 5.28 -8.01
N GLU A 387 26.63 5.29 -8.51
CA GLU A 387 26.31 5.57 -9.90
C GLU A 387 25.83 7.01 -10.10
N VAL A 388 26.10 7.57 -11.28
CA VAL A 388 25.51 8.84 -11.75
C VAL A 388 24.24 8.52 -12.54
N LYS A 389 23.09 8.80 -11.96
CA LYS A 389 21.77 8.51 -12.55
C LYS A 389 20.89 9.75 -12.52
N GLY A 390 20.30 10.10 -13.67
CA GLY A 390 19.35 11.19 -13.75
C GLY A 390 18.03 10.88 -13.02
N SER A 391 17.46 11.86 -12.31
CA SER A 391 16.16 11.74 -11.67
C SER A 391 15.04 11.80 -12.71
N ARG A 392 14.32 10.72 -12.92
CA ARG A 392 13.19 10.59 -13.88
C ARG A 392 11.88 10.13 -13.23
N GLY A 393 11.76 10.31 -11.90
CA GLY A 393 10.68 9.72 -11.10
C GLY A 393 10.94 8.25 -10.73
N PRO A 394 10.07 7.63 -9.92
CA PRO A 394 10.28 6.29 -9.41
C PRO A 394 10.26 5.23 -10.52
N SER A 395 11.23 4.34 -10.52
CA SER A 395 11.29 3.18 -11.40
C SER A 395 10.28 2.10 -10.97
N ARG A 396 9.97 1.15 -11.87
CA ARG A 396 9.15 -0.02 -11.54
C ARG A 396 9.73 -0.84 -10.35
N ARG A 397 11.06 -0.85 -10.18
CA ARG A 397 11.73 -1.51 -9.05
C ARG A 397 11.46 -0.76 -7.75
N GLU A 398 11.57 0.56 -7.75
CA GLU A 398 11.31 1.39 -6.57
C GLU A 398 9.86 1.25 -6.10
N ILE A 399 8.89 1.27 -7.01
CA ILE A 399 7.48 1.03 -6.71
C ILE A 399 7.28 -0.37 -6.09
N GLY A 400 7.88 -1.41 -6.66
CA GLY A 400 7.76 -2.77 -6.12
C GLY A 400 8.39 -2.96 -4.73
N HIS A 401 9.53 -2.30 -4.46
CA HIS A 401 10.17 -2.33 -3.14
C HIS A 401 9.36 -1.55 -2.10
N GLY A 402 8.80 -0.40 -2.49
CA GLY A 402 7.89 0.38 -1.65
C GLY A 402 6.65 -0.43 -1.27
N ALA A 403 5.98 -1.02 -2.26
CA ALA A 403 4.78 -1.83 -2.04
C ALA A 403 5.02 -3.06 -1.13
N LEU A 404 6.18 -3.73 -1.25
CA LEU A 404 6.54 -4.82 -0.34
C LEU A 404 6.70 -4.33 1.10
N ALA A 405 7.40 -3.21 1.31
CA ALA A 405 7.59 -2.65 2.64
C ALA A 405 6.26 -2.13 3.22
N GLU A 406 5.45 -1.47 2.41
CA GLU A 406 4.15 -0.94 2.79
C GLU A 406 3.23 -2.02 3.34
N ARG A 407 2.96 -3.06 2.53
CA ARG A 407 2.06 -4.16 2.94
C ARG A 407 2.61 -4.96 4.13
N SER A 408 3.94 -5.01 4.31
CA SER A 408 4.56 -5.67 5.47
C SER A 408 4.33 -4.91 6.77
N ILE A 409 4.25 -3.58 6.72
CA ILE A 409 4.05 -2.69 7.87
C ILE A 409 2.57 -2.46 8.16
N GLU A 410 1.72 -2.37 7.13
CA GLU A 410 0.29 -2.05 7.25
C GLU A 410 -0.44 -2.98 8.23
N GLN A 411 0.00 -4.23 8.34
CA GLN A 411 -0.62 -5.24 9.20
C GLN A 411 -0.50 -4.96 10.71
N VAL A 412 0.39 -4.06 11.11
CA VAL A 412 0.63 -3.68 12.52
C VAL A 412 0.19 -2.25 12.84
N LEU A 413 -0.33 -1.52 11.86
CA LEU A 413 -0.81 -0.16 12.07
C LEU A 413 -2.09 -0.12 12.91
N PRO A 414 -2.31 0.93 13.69
CA PRO A 414 -3.58 1.15 14.37
C PRO A 414 -4.70 1.35 13.34
N LYS A 415 -5.91 0.91 13.67
CA LYS A 415 -7.10 1.17 12.85
C LYS A 415 -7.56 2.62 13.03
N ASP A 416 -8.13 3.20 11.99
CA ASP A 416 -8.53 4.63 11.91
C ASP A 416 -9.33 5.14 13.11
N ALA A 417 -10.24 4.34 13.67
CA ALA A 417 -11.02 4.71 14.83
C ALA A 417 -10.17 5.06 16.09
N ASN A 418 -8.96 4.52 16.20
CA ASN A 418 -8.08 4.73 17.34
C ASN A 418 -6.94 5.72 17.04
N PHE A 419 -6.65 5.95 15.76
CA PHE A 419 -5.56 6.81 15.32
C PHE A 419 -5.90 7.45 13.96
N PRO A 420 -6.66 8.54 13.94
CA PRO A 420 -7.26 9.11 12.73
C PRO A 420 -6.26 9.97 11.92
N TYR A 421 -5.08 9.45 11.69
CA TYR A 421 -4.04 10.11 10.91
C TYR A 421 -3.81 9.44 9.57
N THR A 422 -3.63 10.25 8.55
CA THR A 422 -2.98 9.80 7.32
C THR A 422 -1.49 9.71 7.59
N ILE A 423 -0.90 8.55 7.30
CA ILE A 423 0.50 8.25 7.57
C ILE A 423 1.26 8.13 6.25
N ARG A 424 2.28 8.95 6.07
CA ARG A 424 3.21 8.82 4.95
C ARG A 424 4.60 8.49 5.44
N VAL A 425 5.14 7.36 5.00
CA VAL A 425 6.53 6.96 5.23
C VAL A 425 7.33 7.14 3.94
N VAL A 426 8.50 7.73 4.03
CA VAL A 426 9.47 7.84 2.93
C VAL A 426 10.76 7.19 3.34
N SER A 427 11.26 6.28 2.51
CA SER A 427 12.54 5.61 2.69
C SER A 427 13.51 6.02 1.59
N ASP A 428 14.53 6.78 1.95
CA ASP A 428 15.64 7.15 1.07
C ASP A 428 16.83 6.21 1.31
N ILE A 429 17.21 5.46 0.29
CA ILE A 429 18.34 4.52 0.38
C ILE A 429 19.63 5.30 0.16
N LEU A 430 20.44 5.37 1.21
CA LEU A 430 21.71 6.11 1.19
C LEU A 430 22.87 5.25 0.72
N GLU A 431 22.83 3.94 1.04
CA GLU A 431 23.83 2.95 0.63
C GLU A 431 23.16 1.59 0.39
N SER A 432 23.63 0.80 -0.59
CA SER A 432 23.04 -0.50 -0.90
C SER A 432 24.05 -1.57 -1.29
N ASN A 433 24.06 -2.64 -0.51
CA ASN A 433 24.73 -3.91 -0.82
C ASN A 433 23.84 -5.11 -0.42
N GLY A 434 22.64 -5.18 -1.01
CA GLY A 434 21.67 -6.26 -0.80
C GLY A 434 20.53 -5.92 0.15
N SER A 435 19.33 -6.24 -0.29
CA SER A 435 18.03 -6.13 0.41
C SER A 435 17.75 -4.80 1.11
N SER A 436 17.83 -3.71 0.36
CA SER A 436 17.42 -2.38 0.83
C SER A 436 15.93 -2.28 1.18
N SER A 437 15.05 -3.09 0.55
CA SER A 437 13.63 -3.18 0.91
C SER A 437 13.42 -3.69 2.34
N MET A 438 14.22 -4.66 2.80
CA MET A 438 14.12 -5.15 4.17
C MET A 438 14.74 -4.16 5.18
N ALA A 439 15.74 -3.39 4.79
CA ALA A 439 16.22 -2.25 5.59
C ALA A 439 15.13 -1.17 5.72
N THR A 440 14.36 -0.94 4.64
CA THR A 440 13.19 -0.04 4.66
C THR A 440 12.11 -0.53 5.64
N VAL A 441 11.79 -1.83 5.66
CA VAL A 441 10.83 -2.40 6.63
C VAL A 441 11.26 -2.12 8.07
N CYS A 442 12.53 -2.42 8.40
CA CYS A 442 13.06 -2.18 9.74
C CYS A 442 13.06 -0.68 10.11
N GLY A 443 13.57 0.17 9.20
CA GLY A 443 13.59 1.61 9.39
C GLY A 443 12.19 2.24 9.48
N ALA A 444 11.22 1.76 8.69
CA ALA A 444 9.83 2.23 8.73
C ALA A 444 9.18 1.91 10.08
N SER A 445 9.37 0.69 10.59
CA SER A 445 8.92 0.31 11.93
C SER A 445 9.48 1.25 13.00
N MET A 446 10.78 1.55 12.96
CA MET A 446 11.44 2.45 13.91
C MET A 446 10.98 3.90 13.76
N ALA A 447 10.83 4.41 12.53
CA ALA A 447 10.38 5.78 12.26
C ALA A 447 8.93 6.02 12.72
N LEU A 448 8.05 5.04 12.54
CA LEU A 448 6.67 5.07 13.03
C LEU A 448 6.63 5.09 14.57
N MET A 449 7.44 4.26 15.22
CA MET A 449 7.56 4.26 16.68
C MET A 449 8.11 5.57 17.21
N ASP A 450 9.10 6.18 16.53
CA ASP A 450 9.66 7.49 16.87
C ASP A 450 8.64 8.62 16.67
N ALA A 451 7.76 8.51 15.69
CA ALA A 451 6.65 9.45 15.47
C ALA A 451 5.55 9.35 16.55
N GLY A 452 5.57 8.33 17.40
CA GLY A 452 4.53 8.07 18.40
C GLY A 452 3.30 7.35 17.81
N VAL A 453 3.42 6.73 16.64
CA VAL A 453 2.35 5.89 16.07
C VAL A 453 2.24 4.61 16.90
N PRO A 454 1.06 4.31 17.49
CA PRO A 454 0.88 3.14 18.36
C PRO A 454 0.75 1.85 17.54
N ILE A 455 1.82 1.47 16.81
CA ILE A 455 1.85 0.20 16.09
C ILE A 455 1.74 -0.97 17.07
N LYS A 456 1.06 -2.03 16.65
CA LYS A 456 0.81 -3.23 17.48
C LYS A 456 2.11 -3.89 17.96
N SER A 457 3.10 -3.97 17.08
CA SER A 457 4.40 -4.58 17.33
C SER A 457 5.42 -4.08 16.30
N PRO A 458 6.71 -4.01 16.61
CA PRO A 458 7.74 -3.74 15.63
C PRO A 458 7.82 -4.86 14.59
N VAL A 459 8.12 -4.48 13.34
CA VAL A 459 8.33 -5.39 12.22
C VAL A 459 9.78 -5.34 11.77
N ALA A 460 10.39 -6.49 11.59
CA ALA A 460 11.70 -6.60 10.96
C ALA A 460 11.64 -7.46 9.71
N GLY A 461 12.57 -7.25 8.80
CA GLY A 461 12.68 -8.01 7.55
C GLY A 461 14.10 -8.48 7.27
N VAL A 462 14.21 -9.66 6.65
CA VAL A 462 15.48 -10.26 6.23
C VAL A 462 15.34 -10.86 4.83
N ALA A 463 16.43 -10.87 4.06
CA ALA A 463 16.51 -11.57 2.78
C ALA A 463 17.37 -12.83 2.94
N MET A 464 16.82 -13.94 2.50
CA MET A 464 17.45 -15.25 2.49
C MET A 464 17.83 -15.62 1.07
N GLY A 465 19.00 -16.27 0.92
CA GLY A 465 19.43 -16.82 -0.34
C GLY A 465 19.58 -18.34 -0.29
N LEU A 466 19.78 -18.91 -1.46
CA LEU A 466 20.08 -20.33 -1.64
C LEU A 466 21.20 -20.47 -2.65
N VAL A 467 22.11 -21.37 -2.39
CA VAL A 467 23.06 -21.90 -3.38
C VAL A 467 22.86 -23.40 -3.45
N LYS A 468 22.58 -23.94 -4.65
CA LYS A 468 22.31 -25.37 -4.88
C LYS A 468 23.18 -25.89 -6.01
N GLU A 469 23.88 -27.03 -5.79
CA GLU A 469 24.70 -27.73 -6.76
C GLU A 469 24.33 -29.22 -6.73
N GLY A 470 23.52 -29.65 -7.66
CA GLY A 470 22.96 -31.01 -7.66
C GLY A 470 22.11 -31.24 -6.39
N ASP A 471 22.49 -32.23 -5.58
CA ASP A 471 21.83 -32.55 -4.33
C ASP A 471 22.31 -31.73 -3.10
N LYS A 472 23.41 -31.00 -3.26
CA LYS A 472 23.98 -30.14 -2.21
C LYS A 472 23.33 -28.78 -2.23
N TYR A 473 23.02 -28.24 -1.07
CA TYR A 473 22.50 -26.88 -0.93
C TYR A 473 23.05 -26.21 0.33
N GLU A 474 23.08 -24.88 0.30
CA GLU A 474 23.33 -24.04 1.49
C GLU A 474 22.38 -22.84 1.46
N ILE A 475 21.70 -22.60 2.58
CA ILE A 475 20.83 -21.44 2.76
C ILE A 475 21.68 -20.30 3.32
N LEU A 476 21.57 -19.11 2.73
CA LEU A 476 22.29 -17.91 3.13
C LEU A 476 21.36 -16.95 3.85
N THR A 477 21.72 -16.56 5.07
CA THR A 477 20.97 -15.58 5.86
C THR A 477 21.48 -14.18 5.57
N ASP A 478 20.58 -13.20 5.36
CA ASP A 478 20.94 -11.80 5.09
C ASP A 478 21.91 -11.64 3.92
N ILE A 479 21.42 -11.87 2.71
CA ILE A 479 22.23 -11.90 1.48
C ILE A 479 22.74 -10.52 1.06
N LEU A 480 23.93 -10.53 0.45
CA LEU A 480 24.53 -9.39 -0.25
C LEU A 480 23.95 -9.24 -1.66
N GLY A 481 24.19 -8.07 -2.29
CA GLY A 481 23.75 -7.84 -3.66
C GLY A 481 24.36 -8.82 -4.68
N ALA A 482 25.62 -9.23 -4.51
CA ALA A 482 26.24 -10.25 -5.33
C ALA A 482 25.57 -11.63 -5.12
N GLU A 483 25.22 -11.97 -3.89
CA GLU A 483 24.54 -13.23 -3.55
C GLU A 483 23.11 -13.29 -4.06
N ASP A 484 22.41 -12.15 -4.13
CA ASP A 484 21.13 -12.02 -4.85
C ASP A 484 21.34 -12.29 -6.35
N HIS A 485 22.42 -11.82 -6.95
CA HIS A 485 22.67 -11.99 -8.39
C HIS A 485 23.00 -13.44 -8.76
N PHE A 486 23.94 -14.09 -8.08
CA PHE A 486 24.39 -15.45 -8.42
C PHE A 486 23.67 -16.56 -7.64
N GLY A 487 22.88 -16.23 -6.63
CA GLY A 487 22.10 -17.19 -5.86
C GLY A 487 20.90 -17.74 -6.63
N ASP A 488 20.42 -18.87 -6.16
CA ASP A 488 19.32 -19.64 -6.77
C ASP A 488 17.95 -19.24 -6.22
N MET A 489 17.91 -18.51 -5.10
CA MET A 489 16.71 -18.00 -4.45
C MET A 489 16.97 -16.61 -3.85
N ASP A 490 15.98 -15.72 -3.94
CA ASP A 490 15.84 -14.49 -3.16
C ASP A 490 14.50 -14.55 -2.43
N LEU A 491 14.52 -14.91 -1.13
CA LEU A 491 13.35 -14.92 -0.26
C LEU A 491 13.42 -13.78 0.74
N LYS A 492 12.54 -12.81 0.61
CA LYS A 492 12.35 -11.72 1.57
C LYS A 492 11.20 -12.07 2.50
N LEU A 493 11.46 -12.05 3.81
CA LEU A 493 10.47 -12.34 4.82
C LEU A 493 10.44 -11.20 5.85
N ALA A 494 9.28 -10.60 6.03
CA ALA A 494 9.00 -9.60 7.05
C ALA A 494 8.00 -10.14 8.08
N GLY A 495 8.11 -9.66 9.31
CA GLY A 495 7.17 -10.03 10.37
C GLY A 495 7.53 -9.47 11.74
N THR A 496 6.63 -9.71 12.68
CA THR A 496 6.79 -9.42 14.10
C THR A 496 7.40 -10.63 14.83
N ARG A 497 7.45 -10.58 16.16
CA ARG A 497 7.82 -11.77 16.97
C ARG A 497 6.79 -12.90 16.86
N VAL A 498 5.54 -12.55 16.57
CA VAL A 498 4.41 -13.49 16.55
C VAL A 498 4.36 -14.25 15.22
N GLY A 499 4.53 -13.56 14.08
CA GLY A 499 4.35 -14.21 12.79
C GLY A 499 4.76 -13.35 11.60
N ILE A 500 4.50 -13.88 10.41
CA ILE A 500 4.81 -13.30 9.13
C ILE A 500 3.79 -12.21 8.80
N THR A 501 4.28 -11.02 8.36
CA THR A 501 3.44 -9.92 7.88
C THR A 501 3.58 -9.69 6.37
N GLY A 502 4.69 -10.10 5.76
CA GLY A 502 4.91 -9.98 4.33
C GLY A 502 5.99 -10.93 3.83
N ALA A 503 5.83 -11.40 2.61
CA ALA A 503 6.82 -12.26 1.96
C ALA A 503 6.91 -11.98 0.45
N GLN A 504 8.11 -12.13 -0.10
CA GLN A 504 8.37 -12.13 -1.53
C GLN A 504 9.48 -13.11 -1.84
N MET A 505 9.27 -14.00 -2.82
CA MET A 505 10.29 -14.96 -3.25
C MET A 505 10.41 -14.99 -4.77
N ASP A 506 11.64 -15.08 -5.23
CA ASP A 506 12.00 -15.34 -6.61
C ASP A 506 12.96 -16.54 -6.65
N LEU A 507 12.65 -17.54 -7.45
CA LEU A 507 13.52 -18.69 -7.69
C LEU A 507 14.10 -18.63 -9.10
N LYS A 508 15.39 -18.92 -9.22
CA LYS A 508 16.12 -18.98 -10.49
C LYS A 508 16.43 -20.42 -10.93
N VAL A 509 16.23 -21.38 -10.03
CA VAL A 509 16.40 -22.81 -10.29
C VAL A 509 15.07 -23.53 -10.44
N ALA A 510 15.16 -24.76 -10.95
CA ALA A 510 14.03 -25.65 -11.13
C ALA A 510 13.52 -26.18 -9.77
N GLY A 511 12.77 -25.32 -9.04
CA GLY A 511 11.99 -25.66 -7.87
C GLY A 511 12.69 -25.78 -6.54
N LEU A 512 11.91 -25.55 -5.50
CA LEU A 512 12.31 -25.69 -4.12
C LEU A 512 11.51 -26.85 -3.48
N GLU A 513 12.23 -27.77 -2.88
CA GLU A 513 11.59 -28.83 -2.09
C GLU A 513 10.95 -28.24 -0.83
N HIS A 514 9.79 -28.75 -0.44
CA HIS A 514 9.06 -28.28 0.75
C HIS A 514 9.95 -28.23 2.01
N LYS A 515 10.79 -29.24 2.22
CA LYS A 515 11.72 -29.30 3.35
C LYS A 515 12.70 -28.12 3.35
N LEU A 516 13.21 -27.75 2.18
CA LEU A 516 14.18 -26.68 2.03
C LEU A 516 13.51 -25.33 2.27
N MET A 517 12.27 -25.16 1.78
CA MET A 517 11.47 -23.95 2.07
C MET A 517 11.22 -23.81 3.57
N ALA A 518 10.83 -24.89 4.25
CA ALA A 518 10.62 -24.87 5.69
C ALA A 518 11.89 -24.46 6.46
N GLU A 519 13.07 -25.00 6.07
CA GLU A 519 14.35 -24.62 6.67
C GLU A 519 14.68 -23.14 6.41
N ALA A 520 14.46 -22.63 5.20
CA ALA A 520 14.71 -21.23 4.87
C ALA A 520 13.82 -20.27 5.68
N ILE A 521 12.53 -20.61 5.86
CA ILE A 521 11.59 -19.81 6.65
C ILE A 521 11.96 -19.83 8.13
N GLU A 522 12.38 -20.99 8.67
CA GLU A 522 12.81 -21.11 10.06
C GLU A 522 14.07 -20.27 10.32
N ARG A 523 15.08 -20.34 9.46
CA ARG A 523 16.29 -19.48 9.53
C ARG A 523 15.93 -18.00 9.40
N ALA A 524 15.02 -17.63 8.50
CA ALA A 524 14.53 -16.27 8.38
C ALA A 524 13.84 -15.79 9.66
N THR A 525 13.07 -16.63 10.31
CA THR A 525 12.41 -16.33 11.58
C THR A 525 13.43 -16.08 12.69
N GLN A 526 14.46 -16.93 12.82
CA GLN A 526 15.54 -16.73 13.78
C GLN A 526 16.31 -15.44 13.53
N ALA A 527 16.62 -15.12 12.28
CA ALA A 527 17.28 -13.87 11.90
C ALA A 527 16.40 -12.65 12.21
N ARG A 528 15.11 -12.71 11.89
CA ARG A 528 14.12 -11.66 12.17
C ARG A 528 14.05 -11.34 13.67
N ILE A 529 14.01 -12.36 14.54
CA ILE A 529 13.98 -12.17 16.00
C ILE A 529 15.26 -11.47 16.48
N LYS A 530 16.43 -11.87 15.99
CA LYS A 530 17.71 -11.19 16.33
C LYS A 530 17.71 -9.71 15.89
N ILE A 531 17.14 -9.41 14.73
CA ILE A 531 17.02 -8.03 14.23
C ILE A 531 16.08 -7.23 15.15
N LEU A 532 14.93 -7.80 15.50
CA LEU A 532 13.99 -7.19 16.47
C LEU A 532 14.63 -6.90 17.83
N ASP A 533 15.44 -7.82 18.36
CA ASP A 533 16.16 -7.60 19.62
C ASP A 533 17.07 -6.37 19.57
N ILE A 534 17.76 -6.14 18.45
CA ILE A 534 18.61 -4.98 18.23
C ILE A 534 17.77 -3.70 18.11
N MET A 535 16.69 -3.73 17.35
CA MET A 535 15.78 -2.60 17.16
C MET A 535 15.13 -2.19 18.50
N GLU A 536 14.64 -3.14 19.28
CA GLU A 536 14.05 -2.91 20.60
C GLU A 536 15.06 -2.41 21.63
N GLY A 537 16.35 -2.77 21.49
CA GLY A 537 17.43 -2.21 22.30
C GLY A 537 17.60 -0.69 22.13
N VAL A 538 17.17 -0.13 20.98
CA VAL A 538 17.21 1.33 20.72
C VAL A 538 15.86 1.99 21.05
N LEU A 539 14.75 1.39 20.63
CA LEU A 539 13.40 1.87 20.91
C LEU A 539 12.45 0.68 21.13
N ALA A 540 12.18 0.35 22.39
CA ALA A 540 11.41 -0.84 22.77
C ALA A 540 9.89 -0.70 22.51
N LYS A 541 9.37 0.52 22.52
CA LYS A 541 7.94 0.82 22.29
C LYS A 541 7.79 2.16 21.58
N PRO A 542 6.66 2.41 20.91
CA PRO A 542 6.35 3.74 20.40
C PRO A 542 6.49 4.83 21.49
N ARG A 543 6.85 6.04 21.06
CA ARG A 543 6.85 7.21 21.94
C ARG A 543 5.47 7.39 22.57
N ASP A 544 5.40 7.83 23.81
CA ASP A 544 4.14 8.00 24.56
C ASP A 544 3.25 9.13 23.99
N SER A 545 3.81 10.01 23.15
CA SER A 545 3.09 11.09 22.46
C SER A 545 3.60 11.25 21.04
N ILE A 546 2.71 11.70 20.17
CA ILE A 546 3.09 12.08 18.80
C ILE A 546 4.02 13.30 18.83
N SER A 547 4.77 13.49 17.74
CA SER A 547 5.65 14.65 17.53
C SER A 547 4.90 15.97 17.76
N GLN A 548 5.58 16.93 18.39
CA GLN A 548 5.04 18.29 18.58
C GLN A 548 4.77 19.03 17.27
N TYR A 549 5.37 18.58 16.17
CA TYR A 549 5.19 19.14 14.83
C TYR A 549 4.06 18.48 14.05
N ALA A 550 3.55 17.35 14.52
CA ALA A 550 2.40 16.69 13.93
C ALA A 550 1.09 17.46 14.24
N PRO A 551 0.12 17.49 13.33
CA PRO A 551 -1.18 18.11 13.61
C PRO A 551 -1.86 17.39 14.77
N ARG A 552 -2.50 18.15 15.68
CA ARG A 552 -3.39 17.58 16.69
C ARG A 552 -4.74 17.34 16.05
N ILE A 553 -5.32 16.15 16.26
CA ILE A 553 -6.64 15.80 15.78
C ILE A 553 -7.52 15.50 16.99
N VAL A 554 -8.69 16.16 17.06
CA VAL A 554 -9.74 15.89 18.04
C VAL A 554 -10.98 15.40 17.31
N MET A 555 -11.42 14.20 17.64
CA MET A 555 -12.61 13.58 17.07
C MET A 555 -13.75 13.56 18.08
N PHE A 556 -14.97 13.90 17.65
CA PHE A 556 -16.19 13.78 18.44
C PHE A 556 -17.41 13.63 17.54
N MET A 557 -18.52 13.16 18.11
CA MET A 557 -19.77 12.96 17.38
C MET A 557 -20.72 14.14 17.58
N ILE A 558 -21.45 14.49 16.53
CA ILE A 558 -22.60 15.38 16.56
C ILE A 558 -23.83 14.66 16.01
N PRO A 559 -25.07 15.06 16.41
CA PRO A 559 -26.27 14.53 15.79
C PRO A 559 -26.30 14.82 14.28
N LYS A 560 -26.71 13.84 13.47
CA LYS A 560 -26.73 13.97 11.99
C LYS A 560 -27.58 15.17 11.52
N GLU A 561 -28.64 15.42 12.21
CA GLU A 561 -29.56 16.55 11.92
C GLU A 561 -28.90 17.93 12.11
N LYS A 562 -27.80 17.99 12.86
CA LYS A 562 -27.02 19.20 13.15
C LYS A 562 -25.89 19.48 12.17
N ILE A 563 -25.52 18.52 11.32
CA ILE A 563 -24.46 18.68 10.32
C ILE A 563 -24.72 19.93 9.47
N GLY A 564 -25.93 20.07 8.96
CA GLY A 564 -26.33 21.25 8.15
C GLY A 564 -26.21 22.58 8.90
N ALA A 565 -26.47 22.60 10.23
CA ALA A 565 -26.33 23.80 11.05
C ALA A 565 -24.84 24.19 11.26
N VAL A 566 -23.96 23.22 11.46
CA VAL A 566 -22.51 23.46 11.59
C VAL A 566 -21.92 23.95 10.29
N ILE A 567 -22.24 23.31 9.16
CA ILE A 567 -21.77 23.72 7.84
C ILE A 567 -22.32 25.10 7.46
N GLY A 568 -23.62 25.33 7.71
CA GLY A 568 -24.33 26.55 7.36
C GLY A 568 -24.60 26.73 5.86
N PRO A 569 -25.42 27.70 5.45
CA PRO A 569 -25.77 27.96 4.06
C PRO A 569 -24.51 28.21 3.20
N GLY A 570 -24.29 27.32 2.19
CA GLY A 570 -23.11 27.41 1.31
C GLY A 570 -21.76 27.31 2.04
N GLY A 571 -21.71 26.66 3.23
CA GLY A 571 -20.48 26.49 4.01
C GLY A 571 -20.06 27.73 4.83
N LYS A 572 -20.95 28.71 5.04
CA LYS A 572 -20.62 30.00 5.68
C LYS A 572 -20.14 29.84 7.13
N ASN A 573 -20.80 28.97 7.90
CA ASN A 573 -20.49 28.80 9.32
C ASN A 573 -19.13 28.11 9.52
N ILE A 574 -18.92 27.00 8.82
CA ILE A 574 -17.68 26.26 8.93
C ILE A 574 -16.48 27.12 8.46
N ARG A 575 -16.61 27.85 7.34
CA ARG A 575 -15.56 28.77 6.88
C ARG A 575 -15.19 29.84 7.91
N LYS A 576 -16.16 30.38 8.62
CA LYS A 576 -15.90 31.37 9.69
C LYS A 576 -15.06 30.78 10.82
N ILE A 577 -15.29 29.50 11.16
CA ILE A 577 -14.50 28.81 12.19
C ILE A 577 -13.08 28.60 11.65
N LEU A 578 -12.93 28.08 10.42
CA LEU A 578 -11.61 27.82 9.78
C LEU A 578 -10.77 29.10 9.70
N GLU A 579 -11.37 30.21 9.24
CA GLU A 579 -10.69 31.50 9.14
C GLU A 579 -10.26 32.09 10.50
N ALA A 580 -11.05 31.87 11.55
CA ALA A 580 -10.78 32.40 12.89
C ALA A 580 -9.79 31.57 13.70
N THR A 581 -9.61 30.30 13.37
CA THR A 581 -8.80 29.35 14.14
C THR A 581 -7.61 28.80 13.36
N GLY A 582 -7.62 28.88 12.02
CA GLY A 582 -6.58 28.27 11.17
C GLY A 582 -6.54 26.75 11.29
N THR A 583 -7.66 26.11 11.69
CA THR A 583 -7.81 24.66 11.79
C THR A 583 -8.46 24.10 10.53
N GLU A 584 -8.38 22.78 10.34
CA GLU A 584 -9.18 22.04 9.37
C GLU A 584 -10.32 21.32 10.11
N ILE A 585 -11.50 21.24 9.49
CA ILE A 585 -12.68 20.57 10.05
C ILE A 585 -13.31 19.71 8.96
N ASP A 586 -13.32 18.39 9.18
CA ASP A 586 -14.02 17.43 8.35
C ASP A 586 -15.24 16.88 9.10
N ILE A 587 -16.37 16.79 8.41
CA ILE A 587 -17.64 16.27 8.99
C ILE A 587 -18.13 15.17 8.06
N GLU A 588 -18.33 13.99 8.63
CA GLU A 588 -18.85 12.83 7.90
C GLU A 588 -20.37 12.72 7.99
N ASP A 589 -20.96 11.97 7.08
CA ASP A 589 -22.42 11.76 7.00
C ASP A 589 -22.98 11.01 8.22
N ASP A 590 -22.14 10.33 8.98
CA ASP A 590 -22.51 9.65 10.22
C ASP A 590 -22.55 10.59 11.43
N GLY A 591 -22.05 11.82 11.32
CA GLY A 591 -21.93 12.82 12.37
C GLY A 591 -20.56 12.89 13.04
N SER A 592 -19.57 12.13 12.59
CA SER A 592 -18.18 12.24 13.05
C SER A 592 -17.59 13.59 12.62
N VAL A 593 -17.02 14.32 13.57
CA VAL A 593 -16.33 15.59 13.34
C VAL A 593 -14.87 15.43 13.69
N HIS A 594 -13.99 15.71 12.76
CA HIS A 594 -12.53 15.71 12.91
C HIS A 594 -12.05 17.17 12.86
N VAL A 595 -11.52 17.67 13.96
CA VAL A 595 -10.90 18.99 14.03
C VAL A 595 -9.41 18.83 14.15
N SER A 596 -8.65 19.36 13.20
CA SER A 596 -7.19 19.21 13.15
C SER A 596 -6.48 20.56 13.01
N GLY A 597 -5.26 20.63 13.55
CA GLY A 597 -4.40 21.81 13.44
C GLY A 597 -3.07 21.66 14.19
N THR A 598 -2.12 22.51 13.85
CA THR A 598 -0.78 22.50 14.44
C THR A 598 -0.69 23.29 15.77
N VAL A 599 -1.69 24.13 16.08
CA VAL A 599 -1.76 24.95 17.31
C VAL A 599 -2.83 24.40 18.24
N PRO A 600 -2.48 23.72 19.35
CA PRO A 600 -3.43 23.05 20.23
C PRO A 600 -4.59 23.95 20.74
N ASP A 601 -4.29 25.18 21.17
CA ASP A 601 -5.29 26.11 21.66
C ASP A 601 -6.35 26.48 20.60
N MET A 602 -5.94 26.55 19.33
CA MET A 602 -6.85 26.84 18.23
C MET A 602 -7.73 25.63 17.89
N VAL A 603 -7.20 24.41 18.02
CA VAL A 603 -7.99 23.17 17.87
C VAL A 603 -9.07 23.12 18.97
N GLU A 604 -8.69 23.36 20.24
CA GLU A 604 -9.64 23.41 21.36
C GLU A 604 -10.72 24.47 21.15
N LYS A 605 -10.35 25.65 20.68
CA LYS A 605 -11.28 26.72 20.35
C LYS A 605 -12.25 26.32 19.23
N ALA A 606 -11.78 25.69 18.17
CA ALA A 606 -12.62 25.20 17.09
C ALA A 606 -13.60 24.12 17.58
N VAL A 607 -13.10 23.14 18.37
CA VAL A 607 -13.93 22.10 19.00
C VAL A 607 -15.02 22.71 19.88
N ALA A 608 -14.67 23.66 20.75
CA ALA A 608 -15.61 24.34 21.61
C ALA A 608 -16.69 25.09 20.79
N TRP A 609 -16.25 25.73 19.68
CA TRP A 609 -17.17 26.45 18.80
C TRP A 609 -18.14 25.51 18.11
N VAL A 610 -17.68 24.42 17.49
CA VAL A 610 -18.58 23.42 16.88
C VAL A 610 -19.54 22.83 17.91
N LYS A 611 -19.05 22.45 19.10
CA LYS A 611 -19.91 21.92 20.18
C LYS A 611 -20.96 22.92 20.60
N SER A 612 -20.64 24.21 20.71
CA SER A 612 -21.62 25.25 21.09
C SER A 612 -22.74 25.43 20.05
N MET A 613 -22.47 25.15 18.77
CA MET A 613 -23.46 25.23 17.69
C MET A 613 -24.48 24.08 17.72
N VAL A 614 -24.10 22.94 18.26
CA VAL A 614 -24.96 21.74 18.35
C VAL A 614 -25.61 21.59 19.74
N GLU A 615 -25.11 22.32 20.74
CA GLU A 615 -25.66 22.31 22.09
C GLU A 615 -27.12 22.73 22.10
N GLU A 616 -27.98 21.97 22.78
CA GLU A 616 -29.39 22.29 22.92
C GLU A 616 -29.68 22.93 24.26
N ALA A 617 -30.70 23.79 24.29
CA ALA A 617 -31.14 24.34 25.52
C ALA A 617 -31.75 23.23 26.39
N GLU A 618 -31.33 23.18 27.67
CA GLU A 618 -31.80 22.20 28.63
C GLU A 618 -32.73 22.87 29.66
N VAL A 619 -33.88 22.26 29.88
CA VAL A 619 -34.82 22.74 30.90
C VAL A 619 -34.19 22.64 32.29
N GLY A 620 -34.24 23.73 33.06
CA GLY A 620 -33.62 23.81 34.39
C GLY A 620 -32.21 24.40 34.42
N LYS A 621 -31.49 24.47 33.31
CA LYS A 621 -30.13 25.02 33.20
C LYS A 621 -30.16 26.55 33.16
N ILE A 622 -29.15 27.18 33.79
CA ILE A 622 -28.99 28.64 33.78
C ILE A 622 -27.97 28.99 32.72
N TYR A 623 -28.30 29.96 31.86
CA TYR A 623 -27.47 30.47 30.79
C TYR A 623 -27.15 31.95 31.02
N ASP A 624 -25.98 32.39 30.56
CA ASP A 624 -25.59 33.80 30.51
C ASP A 624 -25.81 34.28 29.08
N GLY A 625 -26.98 34.90 28.83
CA GLY A 625 -27.43 35.27 27.49
C GLY A 625 -27.43 36.78 27.28
N GLU A 626 -27.37 37.16 25.99
CA GLU A 626 -27.45 38.56 25.54
C GLU A 626 -28.84 38.92 25.06
N VAL A 627 -29.38 40.07 25.48
CA VAL A 627 -30.69 40.58 25.04
C VAL A 627 -30.61 41.05 23.60
N THR A 628 -31.23 40.33 22.67
CA THR A 628 -31.20 40.62 21.22
C THR A 628 -32.33 41.51 20.77
N ARG A 629 -33.53 41.36 21.37
CA ARG A 629 -34.73 42.13 21.04
C ARG A 629 -35.60 42.34 22.27
N ILE A 630 -36.27 43.50 22.29
CA ILE A 630 -37.27 43.83 23.31
C ILE A 630 -38.64 44.03 22.64
N MET A 631 -39.66 43.43 23.26
CA MET A 631 -41.06 43.55 22.87
C MET A 631 -41.92 43.93 24.10
N ASN A 632 -43.12 44.46 23.89
CA ASN A 632 -44.00 44.87 24.98
C ASN A 632 -44.34 43.78 26.00
N PHE A 633 -44.20 42.49 25.59
CA PHE A 633 -44.51 41.31 26.40
C PHE A 633 -43.30 40.60 26.99
N GLY A 634 -42.07 41.02 26.64
CA GLY A 634 -40.85 40.38 27.13
C GLY A 634 -39.59 40.70 26.31
N ALA A 635 -38.48 40.13 26.72
CA ALA A 635 -37.19 40.24 26.05
C ALA A 635 -36.78 38.90 25.42
N PHE A 636 -36.24 38.94 24.21
CA PHE A 636 -35.56 37.78 23.61
C PHE A 636 -34.08 37.82 24.00
N VAL A 637 -33.62 36.69 24.47
CA VAL A 637 -32.27 36.51 24.97
C VAL A 637 -31.61 35.37 24.22
N GLU A 638 -30.50 35.64 23.55
CA GLU A 638 -29.70 34.62 22.93
C GLU A 638 -28.89 33.91 24.02
N ILE A 639 -29.23 32.64 24.28
CA ILE A 639 -28.63 31.81 25.34
C ILE A 639 -27.52 30.88 24.80
N LEU A 640 -27.59 30.54 23.52
CA LEU A 640 -26.60 29.77 22.77
C LEU A 640 -26.50 30.36 21.35
N PRO A 641 -25.39 30.21 20.64
CA PRO A 641 -25.23 30.78 19.30
C PRO A 641 -26.39 30.42 18.35
N GLY A 642 -27.13 31.47 17.91
CA GLY A 642 -28.30 31.33 17.04
C GLY A 642 -29.56 30.80 17.72
N LYS A 643 -29.60 30.64 19.05
CA LYS A 643 -30.79 30.20 19.82
C LYS A 643 -31.25 31.28 20.78
N GLU A 644 -32.39 31.87 20.46
CA GLU A 644 -33.07 32.82 21.30
C GLU A 644 -34.18 32.17 22.13
N GLY A 645 -34.31 32.59 23.38
CA GLY A 645 -35.45 32.25 24.23
C GLY A 645 -36.19 33.51 24.67
N LEU A 646 -37.45 33.37 24.99
CA LEU A 646 -38.28 34.46 25.47
C LEU A 646 -38.28 34.52 27.01
N VAL A 647 -37.86 35.65 27.55
CA VAL A 647 -38.13 36.03 28.96
C VAL A 647 -39.39 36.89 28.96
N HIS A 648 -40.52 36.30 29.39
CA HIS A 648 -41.77 37.06 29.52
C HIS A 648 -41.62 38.18 30.57
N ILE A 649 -42.34 39.29 30.41
CA ILE A 649 -42.26 40.46 31.31
C ILE A 649 -42.45 40.10 32.79
N SER A 650 -43.28 39.10 33.08
CA SER A 650 -43.54 38.60 34.45
C SER A 650 -42.37 37.78 35.02
N GLU A 651 -41.43 37.37 34.19
CA GLU A 651 -40.28 36.54 34.54
C GLU A 651 -38.94 37.33 34.56
N LEU A 652 -39.01 38.67 34.36
CA LEU A 652 -37.87 39.57 34.40
C LEU A 652 -37.43 39.95 35.82
N SER A 653 -38.41 40.11 36.77
CA SER A 653 -38.12 40.50 38.17
C SER A 653 -39.16 39.90 39.11
N ASP A 654 -38.82 39.82 40.40
CA ASP A 654 -39.76 39.46 41.48
C ASP A 654 -40.80 40.56 41.70
N GLU A 655 -40.47 41.83 41.41
CA GLU A 655 -41.40 42.95 41.44
C GLU A 655 -42.18 43.08 40.13
N ARG A 656 -43.31 43.78 40.15
CA ARG A 656 -44.15 44.00 38.95
C ARG A 656 -43.47 44.99 38.02
N VAL A 657 -43.00 44.49 36.84
CA VAL A 657 -42.37 45.32 35.82
C VAL A 657 -43.42 46.03 34.98
N GLY A 658 -43.29 47.35 34.84
CA GLY A 658 -44.20 48.16 34.03
C GLY A 658 -43.85 48.16 32.56
N ARG A 659 -42.60 48.25 32.25
CA ARG A 659 -42.02 48.17 30.87
C ARG A 659 -40.79 47.32 30.89
N VAL A 660 -40.56 46.56 29.84
CA VAL A 660 -39.37 45.66 29.72
C VAL A 660 -38.07 46.45 29.74
N GLU A 661 -38.06 47.63 29.13
CA GLU A 661 -36.89 48.51 29.04
C GLU A 661 -36.46 49.10 30.40
N ASP A 662 -37.35 49.06 31.43
CA ASP A 662 -36.99 49.49 32.79
C ASP A 662 -36.05 48.50 33.50
N VAL A 663 -35.98 47.23 33.01
CA VAL A 663 -35.21 46.15 33.63
C VAL A 663 -34.03 45.71 32.77
N VAL A 664 -34.18 45.69 31.45
CA VAL A 664 -33.14 45.20 30.50
C VAL A 664 -33.10 46.07 29.25
N LYS A 665 -31.92 46.19 28.64
CA LYS A 665 -31.67 46.89 27.36
C LYS A 665 -31.12 45.92 26.34
N ILE A 666 -31.28 46.22 25.07
CA ILE A 666 -30.66 45.45 23.98
C ILE A 666 -29.11 45.51 24.16
N GLY A 667 -28.45 44.37 24.11
CA GLY A 667 -27.03 44.19 24.36
C GLY A 667 -26.66 43.87 25.82
N ASP A 668 -27.61 43.92 26.76
CA ASP A 668 -27.34 43.54 28.15
C ASP A 668 -27.12 42.02 28.26
N ARG A 669 -26.10 41.63 29.05
CA ARG A 669 -25.89 40.24 29.43
C ARG A 669 -26.60 39.95 30.75
N ILE A 670 -27.48 38.97 30.72
CA ILE A 670 -28.30 38.57 31.88
C ILE A 670 -28.28 37.05 32.07
N LYS A 671 -28.32 36.64 33.33
CA LYS A 671 -28.53 35.22 33.66
C LYS A 671 -29.97 34.86 33.53
N VAL A 672 -30.27 33.79 32.79
CA VAL A 672 -31.65 33.31 32.59
C VAL A 672 -31.68 31.79 32.75
N LYS A 673 -32.71 31.30 33.40
CA LYS A 673 -32.96 29.86 33.55
C LYS A 673 -33.95 29.40 32.49
N CYS A 674 -33.61 28.32 31.79
CA CYS A 674 -34.57 27.68 30.90
C CYS A 674 -35.68 26.99 31.71
N THR A 675 -36.92 27.46 31.57
CA THR A 675 -38.04 26.93 32.32
C THR A 675 -38.85 25.90 31.56
N GLU A 676 -38.89 26.00 30.24
CA GLU A 676 -39.67 25.12 29.37
C GLU A 676 -39.22 25.24 27.92
N ILE A 677 -39.33 24.16 27.20
CA ILE A 677 -39.20 24.12 25.74
C ILE A 677 -40.53 23.57 25.23
N ASP A 678 -41.28 24.37 24.46
CA ASP A 678 -42.60 23.97 23.96
C ASP A 678 -42.49 22.97 22.77
N ASP A 679 -43.64 22.38 22.39
CA ASP A 679 -43.71 21.39 21.27
C ASP A 679 -43.26 21.96 19.91
N MET A 680 -43.13 23.28 19.80
CA MET A 680 -42.59 23.96 18.61
C MET A 680 -41.11 24.31 18.74
N GLY A 681 -40.42 23.85 19.79
CA GLY A 681 -39.01 24.11 20.05
C GLY A 681 -38.68 25.53 20.55
N ARG A 682 -39.68 26.32 21.00
CA ARG A 682 -39.46 27.65 21.52
C ARG A 682 -39.07 27.58 22.99
N VAL A 683 -37.97 28.26 23.33
CA VAL A 683 -37.39 28.26 24.66
C VAL A 683 -37.99 29.37 25.51
N ASN A 684 -38.59 29.00 26.63
CA ASN A 684 -39.07 29.93 27.64
C ASN A 684 -38.02 30.08 28.74
N LEU A 685 -37.70 31.33 29.06
CA LEU A 685 -36.62 31.70 29.99
C LEU A 685 -37.18 32.53 31.17
N SER A 686 -36.54 32.43 32.32
CA SER A 686 -36.81 33.24 33.48
C SER A 686 -35.52 33.83 34.06
N LYS A 687 -35.41 35.16 34.08
CA LYS A 687 -34.34 35.86 34.77
C LYS A 687 -34.57 35.76 36.30
N ARG A 688 -35.79 35.92 36.74
CA ARG A 688 -36.19 35.85 38.16
C ARG A 688 -35.78 34.51 38.80
N MET A 689 -36.05 33.39 38.13
CA MET A 689 -35.68 32.05 38.61
C MET A 689 -34.17 31.76 38.48
N ALA A 690 -33.43 32.52 37.70
CA ALA A 690 -31.96 32.46 37.66
C ALA A 690 -31.35 33.27 38.84
N ASP A 691 -31.95 34.41 39.20
CA ASP A 691 -31.50 35.25 40.29
C ASP A 691 -31.94 34.70 41.67
N ASN A 692 -33.11 34.03 41.75
CA ASN A 692 -33.65 33.44 42.97
C ASN A 692 -34.05 31.96 42.75
N PRO A 693 -33.18 31.00 43.16
CA PRO A 693 -33.43 29.57 42.95
C PRO A 693 -34.70 29.00 43.59
N ASN A 694 -35.29 29.70 44.58
CA ASN A 694 -36.49 29.30 45.29
C ASN A 694 -37.77 29.90 44.69
N ALA A 695 -37.65 30.68 43.62
CA ALA A 695 -38.82 31.28 42.97
C ALA A 695 -39.58 30.23 42.15
N GLU A 696 -40.90 30.09 42.44
CA GLU A 696 -41.75 29.22 41.63
C GLU A 696 -42.23 29.94 40.36
N ARG A 697 -42.48 29.18 39.28
CA ARG A 697 -43.02 29.71 38.00
C ARG A 697 -44.38 30.39 38.22
N ARG A 698 -44.54 31.62 37.75
CA ARG A 698 -45.84 32.28 37.78
C ARG A 698 -46.73 31.67 36.68
N ALA A 699 -47.96 31.23 37.06
CA ALA A 699 -48.91 30.70 36.10
C ALA A 699 -49.31 31.80 35.10
N GLU A 700 -49.22 31.55 33.81
CA GLU A 700 -49.79 32.47 32.81
C GLU A 700 -51.23 32.58 32.96
N PRO A 701 -51.80 33.79 32.84
CA PRO A 701 -53.27 33.96 32.85
C PRO A 701 -53.88 33.30 31.61
N ARG A 702 -54.71 32.28 31.82
CA ARG A 702 -55.42 31.60 30.73
C ARG A 702 -56.19 32.69 29.93
N ARG A 703 -55.83 32.86 28.66
CA ARG A 703 -56.66 33.63 27.70
C ARG A 703 -57.97 32.89 27.52
N GLU A 704 -59.04 33.45 28.04
CA GLU A 704 -60.41 33.01 27.75
C GLU A 704 -60.69 33.09 26.26
N ALA A 705 -61.09 31.95 25.71
CA ALA A 705 -61.43 31.82 24.30
C ALA A 705 -62.76 32.65 24.07
N ARG A 706 -62.67 33.68 23.26
CA ARG A 706 -63.92 34.42 22.79
C ARG A 706 -64.74 33.45 21.92
N PRO A 707 -66.09 33.39 22.12
CA PRO A 707 -66.96 32.53 21.34
C PRO A 707 -67.04 33.03 19.89
N ARG A 708 -66.83 32.10 18.94
CA ARG A 708 -67.08 32.34 17.51
C ARG A 708 -68.55 32.45 17.24
N SER A 709 -69.04 33.64 16.83
CA SER A 709 -70.36 33.85 16.24
C SER A 709 -70.41 33.24 14.84
N GLY A 710 -71.43 32.40 14.60
CA GLY A 710 -71.67 31.75 13.34
C GLY A 710 -72.11 32.72 12.23
N GLY A 711 -71.80 32.38 11.04
CA GLY A 711 -72.21 33.07 9.81
C GLY A 711 -72.02 32.17 8.60
N ASP A 712 -73.12 31.55 8.28
CA ASP A 712 -73.34 30.68 7.11
C ASP A 712 -73.22 31.47 5.79
N ARG A 713 -72.70 30.84 4.74
CA ARG A 713 -73.16 30.77 3.35
C ARG A 713 -72.17 30.35 2.29
N ARG A 714 -72.39 29.18 1.82
CA ARG A 714 -72.55 28.67 0.42
C ARG A 714 -71.80 29.25 -0.74
N ASN A 715 -71.42 28.25 -1.53
CA ASN A 715 -71.17 28.19 -3.01
C ASN A 715 -69.70 28.42 -3.49
N GLY A 716 -69.17 27.53 -4.22
CA GLY A 716 -69.37 26.98 -5.50
C GLY A 716 -68.05 26.41 -6.11
N ARG A 717 -68.10 25.25 -6.67
CA ARG A 717 -67.16 24.53 -7.52
C ARG A 717 -66.80 25.32 -8.81
N PRO A 718 -65.92 24.90 -9.69
CA PRO A 718 -65.18 23.62 -9.82
C PRO A 718 -63.71 23.72 -10.31
N PRO A 719 -63.10 22.58 -10.74
CA PRO A 719 -61.64 22.42 -10.86
C PRO A 719 -61.15 22.61 -12.31
N TYR A 720 -59.88 22.81 -12.49
CA TYR A 720 -59.18 22.50 -13.76
C TYR A 720 -57.84 21.79 -13.53
N ARG A 721 -57.73 20.72 -14.31
CA ARG A 721 -56.55 19.93 -14.62
C ARG A 721 -55.56 20.74 -15.47
N ARG A 722 -54.27 20.60 -15.25
CA ARG A 722 -53.30 19.89 -16.10
C ARG A 722 -52.00 19.74 -15.38
#